data_eef0f4831b9c86270f3c093d919b5612
#
_entry.id   eef0f4831b9c86270f3c093d919b5612
#
_cell.length_a   1.000
_cell.length_b   1.000
_cell.length_c   1.000
_cell.angle_alpha   90.00
_cell.angle_beta   90.00
_cell.angle_gamma   90.00
#
_symmetry.space_group_name_H-M   'P 1'
#
loop_
_entity.id
_entity.type
_entity.pdbx_description
1 polymer ?
#
loop_
_entity_poly.entity_id
_entity_poly.type
_entity_poly.pdbx_seq_one_letter_code
_entity_poly.pdbx_strand_id
1 'polypeptide(L)'
;PADTSVYVINPAATRQQFEGWGISLCWWANMCGKWSDEKIDELVDWLVSPDGLDYRIFRYNIGGGDDPQNRNCTPHHMGSGKGLRAEMEGFKDSPDGEYIWSRDAAQRKIMLKIKEKRPDAIFEAFSNSCPYYMTYSGCCAGHTDASADNLKPEYYEAFAHYLVDVCRHYKEEYGIEFRTLSPFNEPMTSYWGANGGQEGCHFDIASQVAFLKVLHPILEASGLNTVISASEETDAAQSVRDFEGYQAAGVLPLVGQWNTHTYSATTQARSQISALCKEQGIRLWMSEVGSGGSGIAGNLNLAQKLMDDIRYIMPVAWVDWQYVEEGNDQWCLVQGDFTKQTYHKVKNYSIRQHFSKFIRPGYTFLTSLNGQTLAARSPEGDSLIIVAINPNALPVVHRADLSFYESISSELTALRSSETEDLSPTADYTLKDRILTYKLPAYSIVTFVIPVEESADADNAIRPGLPYWICPRNAADQALQASGGKVTLQPLSYAPEQTWKLQPDGNGYTFTNGNGDILTEHSPDYALGYEPSPQGGQTFTLTPIDRLFYKIMTEDGSKAFDLEGEHHTAGTTVGLWEYGSAPTACHRQWFFMRQPDSGSPDAVPGISFPDDTSRPLFHLTCESGNILRVDKLSDTPCRLAIYAPSGGYIYQTLLQDETLRVPLHPGIYIVSGISRSARFHQTIFIK
;
A
#
# COMPACT_ATOMS: atom_id res chain seq x y z
N PRO A 1 -3.63 4.54 -29.73
CA PRO A 1 -3.40 3.17 -29.23
C PRO A 1 -3.48 3.19 -27.72
N ALA A 2 -4.13 2.17 -27.13
CA ALA A 2 -4.09 2.00 -25.70
C ALA A 2 -2.63 1.83 -25.26
N ASP A 3 -2.24 2.48 -24.18
CA ASP A 3 -0.89 2.33 -23.63
C ASP A 3 -0.70 0.85 -23.27
N THR A 4 0.28 0.22 -23.90
CA THR A 4 0.53 -1.22 -23.72
C THR A 4 1.77 -1.39 -22.88
N SER A 5 1.62 -1.96 -21.70
CA SER A 5 2.74 -2.35 -20.84
C SER A 5 2.98 -3.86 -20.91
N VAL A 6 4.25 -4.25 -20.90
CA VAL A 6 4.68 -5.65 -20.82
C VAL A 6 5.42 -5.83 -19.50
N TYR A 7 5.13 -6.89 -18.78
CA TYR A 7 5.83 -7.24 -17.55
C TYR A 7 6.00 -8.75 -17.40
N VAL A 8 7.00 -9.16 -16.68
CA VAL A 8 7.36 -10.57 -16.46
C VAL A 8 6.94 -11.00 -15.08
N ILE A 9 6.37 -12.19 -14.96
CA ILE A 9 6.18 -12.90 -13.71
C ILE A 9 7.11 -14.10 -13.66
N ASN A 10 7.97 -14.13 -12.65
CA ASN A 10 8.88 -15.23 -12.36
C ASN A 10 8.50 -15.84 -11.00
N PRO A 11 8.08 -17.12 -10.93
CA PRO A 11 7.70 -17.75 -9.67
C PRO A 11 8.84 -17.83 -8.66
N ALA A 12 10.11 -17.76 -9.11
CA ALA A 12 11.28 -17.72 -8.25
C ALA A 12 11.62 -16.31 -7.71
N ALA A 13 11.05 -15.25 -8.27
CA ALA A 13 11.25 -13.87 -7.80
C ALA A 13 10.30 -13.55 -6.63
N THR A 14 10.42 -14.30 -5.54
CA THR A 14 9.53 -14.24 -4.39
C THR A 14 9.81 -13.04 -3.49
N ARG A 15 8.76 -12.48 -2.93
CA ARG A 15 8.76 -11.42 -1.91
C ARG A 15 8.30 -12.01 -0.57
N GLN A 16 7.47 -11.30 0.19
CA GLN A 16 6.98 -11.77 1.48
C GLN A 16 5.91 -12.87 1.37
N GLN A 17 5.92 -13.79 2.32
CA GLN A 17 4.80 -14.69 2.58
C GLN A 17 3.75 -13.93 3.39
N PHE A 18 2.48 -14.10 3.05
CA PHE A 18 1.39 -13.30 3.57
C PHE A 18 0.62 -13.98 4.69
N GLU A 19 0.33 -13.27 5.77
CA GLU A 19 -0.49 -13.75 6.90
C GLU A 19 -1.98 -13.50 6.68
N GLY A 20 -2.35 -12.41 6.02
CA GLY A 20 -3.74 -12.12 5.71
C GLY A 20 -4.13 -10.66 5.65
N TRP A 21 -5.39 -10.48 5.28
CA TRP A 21 -6.10 -9.22 5.21
C TRP A 21 -6.93 -9.03 6.47
N GLY A 22 -7.12 -7.78 6.85
CA GLY A 22 -7.91 -7.47 8.02
C GLY A 22 -8.56 -6.11 7.99
N ILE A 23 -9.23 -5.79 9.09
CA ILE A 23 -9.92 -4.52 9.27
C ILE A 23 -10.03 -4.17 10.75
N SER A 24 -10.09 -2.88 11.05
CA SER A 24 -10.41 -2.38 12.38
C SER A 24 -11.87 -2.62 12.71
N LEU A 25 -12.17 -2.83 14.00
CA LEU A 25 -13.52 -2.82 14.55
C LEU A 25 -14.04 -1.40 14.83
N CYS A 26 -13.15 -0.40 14.79
CA CYS A 26 -13.54 1.01 14.90
C CYS A 26 -14.23 1.48 13.60
N TRP A 27 -15.25 2.23 13.66
CA TRP A 27 -16.08 2.53 14.86
C TRP A 27 -17.37 1.74 14.77
N TRP A 28 -17.56 1.06 13.65
CA TRP A 28 -18.78 0.37 13.26
C TRP A 28 -19.26 -0.66 14.27
N ALA A 29 -18.34 -1.40 14.88
CA ALA A 29 -18.69 -2.45 15.82
C ALA A 29 -19.38 -1.89 17.07
N ASN A 30 -19.00 -0.69 17.50
CA ASN A 30 -19.66 0.00 18.60
C ASN A 30 -21.15 0.30 18.32
N MET A 31 -21.48 0.55 17.06
CA MET A 31 -22.85 0.81 16.63
C MET A 31 -23.58 -0.45 16.20
N CYS A 32 -23.01 -1.21 15.27
CA CYS A 32 -23.63 -2.39 14.69
C CYS A 32 -23.80 -3.53 15.69
N GLY A 33 -22.97 -3.59 16.72
CA GLY A 33 -23.10 -4.58 17.79
C GLY A 33 -24.40 -4.45 18.62
N LYS A 34 -25.13 -3.34 18.48
CA LYS A 34 -26.44 -3.09 19.10
C LYS A 34 -27.61 -3.51 18.19
N TRP A 35 -27.34 -3.92 16.97
CA TRP A 35 -28.35 -4.31 16.00
C TRP A 35 -28.89 -5.72 16.27
N SER A 36 -29.88 -6.15 15.48
CA SER A 36 -30.41 -7.51 15.59
C SER A 36 -29.36 -8.56 15.26
N ASP A 37 -29.51 -9.76 15.82
CA ASP A 37 -28.59 -10.88 15.55
C ASP A 37 -28.55 -11.23 14.08
N GLU A 38 -29.67 -11.14 13.36
CA GLU A 38 -29.74 -11.40 11.91
C GLU A 38 -28.87 -10.43 11.11
N LYS A 39 -28.93 -9.12 11.44
CA LYS A 39 -28.11 -8.11 10.75
C LYS A 39 -26.64 -8.26 11.08
N ILE A 40 -26.30 -8.54 12.32
CA ILE A 40 -24.93 -8.84 12.74
C ILE A 40 -24.40 -10.07 12.02
N ASP A 41 -25.17 -11.15 11.95
CA ASP A 41 -24.79 -12.35 11.23
C ASP A 41 -24.48 -12.09 9.76
N GLU A 42 -25.33 -11.33 9.07
CA GLU A 42 -25.11 -10.98 7.67
C GLU A 42 -23.86 -10.10 7.47
N LEU A 43 -23.69 -9.06 8.30
CA LEU A 43 -22.50 -8.18 8.23
C LEU A 43 -21.22 -8.95 8.48
N VAL A 44 -21.22 -9.87 9.45
CA VAL A 44 -20.05 -10.68 9.76
C VAL A 44 -19.81 -11.74 8.67
N ASP A 45 -20.85 -12.34 8.10
CA ASP A 45 -20.72 -13.24 6.94
C ASP A 45 -20.07 -12.53 5.75
N TRP A 46 -20.51 -11.31 5.43
CA TRP A 46 -19.89 -10.52 4.37
C TRP A 46 -18.41 -10.24 4.62
N LEU A 47 -18.02 -10.16 5.89
CA LEU A 47 -16.66 -9.82 6.30
C LEU A 47 -15.73 -11.05 6.29
N VAL A 48 -16.18 -12.18 6.83
CA VAL A 48 -15.30 -13.31 7.14
C VAL A 48 -15.53 -14.56 6.30
N SER A 49 -16.66 -14.68 5.60
CA SER A 49 -16.93 -15.87 4.80
C SER A 49 -16.04 -15.91 3.55
N PRO A 50 -15.74 -17.12 3.01
CA PRO A 50 -15.01 -17.26 1.75
C PRO A 50 -15.72 -16.63 0.55
N ASP A 51 -17.05 -16.52 0.60
CA ASP A 51 -17.84 -15.83 -0.43
C ASP A 51 -17.87 -14.31 -0.26
N GLY A 52 -17.54 -13.84 0.92
CA GLY A 52 -17.40 -12.43 1.25
C GLY A 52 -15.98 -11.92 1.04
N LEU A 53 -15.47 -11.19 2.04
CA LEU A 53 -14.11 -10.66 2.02
C LEU A 53 -13.05 -11.67 2.46
N ASP A 54 -13.42 -12.71 3.14
CA ASP A 54 -12.51 -13.72 3.73
C ASP A 54 -11.43 -13.11 4.63
N TYR A 55 -11.75 -12.02 5.32
CA TYR A 55 -10.83 -11.35 6.23
C TYR A 55 -10.55 -12.18 7.48
N ARG A 56 -9.33 -12.07 8.00
CA ARG A 56 -8.83 -12.90 9.10
C ARG A 56 -8.20 -12.13 10.24
N ILE A 57 -7.94 -10.84 10.08
CA ILE A 57 -7.27 -10.00 11.07
C ILE A 57 -8.21 -8.87 11.49
N PHE A 58 -8.35 -8.68 12.80
CA PHE A 58 -9.28 -7.69 13.35
C PHE A 58 -8.61 -6.93 14.48
N ARG A 59 -8.69 -5.60 14.43
CA ARG A 59 -8.13 -4.73 15.45
C ARG A 59 -9.22 -4.28 16.40
N TYR A 60 -9.06 -4.64 17.67
CA TYR A 60 -9.96 -4.33 18.76
C TYR A 60 -9.49 -3.08 19.50
N ASN A 61 -10.33 -2.04 19.60
CA ASN A 61 -10.03 -0.83 20.36
C ASN A 61 -10.39 -0.96 21.83
N ILE A 62 -9.39 -0.84 22.71
CA ILE A 62 -9.59 -0.72 24.16
C ILE A 62 -9.94 0.74 24.45
N GLY A 63 -11.22 1.03 24.75
CA GLY A 63 -11.71 2.38 24.94
C GLY A 63 -11.19 3.04 26.21
N GLY A 64 -11.00 4.34 26.14
CA GLY A 64 -10.62 5.18 27.27
C GLY A 64 -11.81 5.67 28.11
N GLY A 65 -13.02 5.50 27.58
CA GLY A 65 -14.24 5.96 28.23
C GLY A 65 -14.45 7.47 28.13
N ASP A 66 -15.45 7.94 28.85
CA ASP A 66 -15.83 9.35 28.90
C ASP A 66 -16.15 9.76 30.34
N ASP A 67 -15.90 11.02 30.66
CA ASP A 67 -16.33 11.58 31.94
C ASP A 67 -17.88 11.56 32.03
N PRO A 68 -18.47 10.79 32.94
CA PRO A 68 -19.93 10.70 33.05
C PRO A 68 -20.62 12.04 33.30
N GLN A 69 -19.87 13.04 33.76
CA GLN A 69 -20.37 14.37 34.04
C GLN A 69 -20.05 15.39 32.93
N ASN A 70 -19.35 14.98 31.90
CA ASN A 70 -18.89 15.85 30.79
C ASN A 70 -18.25 17.15 31.25
N ARG A 71 -17.41 17.09 32.32
CA ARG A 71 -16.84 18.29 32.94
C ARG A 71 -15.82 19.00 32.07
N ASN A 72 -15.07 18.26 31.26
CA ASN A 72 -13.92 18.73 30.49
C ASN A 72 -14.09 18.55 28.98
N CYS A 73 -15.03 17.73 28.56
CA CYS A 73 -15.27 17.38 27.16
C CYS A 73 -16.68 17.72 26.74
N THR A 74 -16.88 18.12 25.51
CA THR A 74 -18.21 18.50 25.00
C THR A 74 -18.43 17.95 23.59
N PRO A 75 -19.60 17.38 23.32
CA PRO A 75 -20.37 16.49 24.19
C PRO A 75 -19.68 15.11 24.19
N HIS A 76 -19.59 14.43 25.33
CA HIS A 76 -19.01 13.10 25.43
C HIS A 76 -17.64 12.98 24.75
N HIS A 77 -16.71 13.90 24.98
CA HIS A 77 -15.40 14.03 24.32
C HIS A 77 -15.41 13.98 22.78
N MET A 78 -16.58 14.04 22.15
CA MET A 78 -16.72 14.08 20.70
C MET A 78 -17.08 15.47 20.21
N GLY A 79 -16.47 15.89 19.11
CA GLY A 79 -16.82 17.13 18.43
C GLY A 79 -18.25 17.12 17.91
N SER A 80 -18.87 18.29 17.85
CA SER A 80 -20.20 18.48 17.29
C SER A 80 -20.32 17.88 15.89
N GLY A 81 -21.39 17.14 15.63
CA GLY A 81 -21.70 16.56 14.32
C GLY A 81 -20.95 15.25 14.00
N LYS A 82 -20.15 14.71 14.90
CA LYS A 82 -19.46 13.42 14.68
C LYS A 82 -20.28 12.20 15.07
N GLY A 83 -21.35 12.39 15.82
CA GLY A 83 -22.23 11.32 16.29
C GLY A 83 -21.60 10.46 17.38
N LEU A 84 -22.36 9.46 17.82
CA LEU A 84 -21.99 8.60 18.96
C LEU A 84 -21.08 7.42 18.56
N ARG A 85 -20.76 7.25 17.28
CA ARG A 85 -20.07 6.06 16.78
C ARG A 85 -18.68 5.85 17.40
N ALA A 86 -17.99 6.92 17.68
CA ALA A 86 -16.63 6.90 18.22
C ALA A 86 -16.60 7.10 19.75
N GLU A 87 -17.73 7.14 20.43
CA GLU A 87 -17.79 7.14 21.89
C GLU A 87 -17.61 5.74 22.44
N MET A 88 -16.37 5.39 22.76
CA MET A 88 -16.03 4.07 23.28
C MET A 88 -16.13 4.04 24.80
N GLU A 89 -16.72 2.98 25.34
CA GLU A 89 -16.75 2.76 26.78
C GLU A 89 -15.39 2.32 27.30
N GLY A 90 -14.96 2.86 28.43
CA GLY A 90 -13.82 2.37 29.20
C GLY A 90 -14.28 1.46 30.34
N PHE A 91 -13.43 0.56 30.76
CA PHE A 91 -13.77 -0.46 31.77
C PHE A 91 -13.65 -0.01 33.23
N LYS A 92 -13.16 1.21 33.47
CA LYS A 92 -13.00 1.81 34.81
C LYS A 92 -13.34 3.29 34.77
N ASP A 93 -13.68 3.86 35.93
CA ASP A 93 -13.97 5.28 36.07
C ASP A 93 -12.93 6.03 36.92
N SER A 94 -11.95 5.30 37.48
CA SER A 94 -10.82 5.85 38.24
C SER A 94 -9.66 4.85 38.30
N PRO A 95 -8.41 5.28 38.59
CA PRO A 95 -7.27 4.36 38.67
C PRO A 95 -7.47 3.24 39.67
N ASP A 96 -8.07 3.54 40.80
CA ASP A 96 -8.32 2.59 41.89
C ASP A 96 -9.72 1.97 41.85
N GLY A 97 -10.54 2.29 40.85
CA GLY A 97 -11.88 1.77 40.67
C GLY A 97 -11.91 0.31 40.26
N GLU A 98 -13.04 -0.34 40.54
CA GLU A 98 -13.31 -1.69 40.05
C GLU A 98 -13.52 -1.71 38.53
N TYR A 99 -13.17 -2.83 37.92
CA TYR A 99 -13.49 -3.07 36.51
C TYR A 99 -14.98 -3.30 36.30
N ILE A 100 -15.56 -2.65 35.30
CA ILE A 100 -16.96 -2.82 34.90
C ILE A 100 -16.96 -3.59 33.57
N TRP A 101 -16.77 -4.91 33.68
CA TRP A 101 -16.59 -5.80 32.53
C TRP A 101 -17.81 -5.93 31.62
N SER A 102 -18.98 -5.48 32.05
CA SER A 102 -20.19 -5.42 31.22
C SER A 102 -20.13 -4.35 30.14
N ARG A 103 -19.23 -3.38 30.27
CA ARG A 103 -19.05 -2.30 29.27
C ARG A 103 -18.46 -2.84 27.98
N ASP A 104 -18.55 -2.04 26.91
CA ASP A 104 -18.10 -2.36 25.56
C ASP A 104 -18.75 -3.63 24.98
N ALA A 105 -20.00 -3.87 25.34
CA ALA A 105 -20.73 -5.07 24.94
C ALA A 105 -20.96 -5.15 23.43
N ALA A 106 -21.15 -4.02 22.76
CA ALA A 106 -21.42 -3.98 21.31
C ALA A 106 -20.19 -4.44 20.51
N GLN A 107 -19.02 -3.87 20.75
CA GLN A 107 -17.79 -4.27 20.05
C GLN A 107 -17.43 -5.72 20.35
N ARG A 108 -17.55 -6.14 21.60
CA ARG A 108 -17.33 -7.53 22.03
C ARG A 108 -18.27 -8.50 21.33
N LYS A 109 -19.55 -8.15 21.15
CA LYS A 109 -20.54 -9.01 20.47
C LYS A 109 -20.13 -9.28 19.03
N ILE A 110 -19.68 -8.25 18.32
CA ILE A 110 -19.15 -8.38 16.95
C ILE A 110 -17.92 -9.29 16.97
N MET A 111 -16.97 -9.06 17.85
CA MET A 111 -15.74 -9.84 17.93
C MET A 111 -16.00 -11.32 18.25
N LEU A 112 -16.94 -11.62 19.12
CA LEU A 112 -17.34 -13.00 19.43
C LEU A 112 -18.01 -13.67 18.25
N LYS A 113 -18.83 -12.95 17.47
CA LYS A 113 -19.43 -13.46 16.25
C LYS A 113 -18.38 -13.74 15.18
N ILE A 114 -17.39 -12.88 15.04
CA ILE A 114 -16.25 -13.11 14.15
C ILE A 114 -15.50 -14.39 14.57
N LYS A 115 -15.18 -14.55 15.84
CA LYS A 115 -14.50 -15.73 16.36
C LYS A 115 -15.31 -17.01 16.14
N GLU A 116 -16.63 -16.98 16.32
CA GLU A 116 -17.52 -18.11 16.06
C GLU A 116 -17.45 -18.56 14.61
N LYS A 117 -17.52 -17.61 13.68
CA LYS A 117 -17.52 -17.90 12.23
C LYS A 117 -16.14 -18.12 11.65
N ARG A 118 -15.11 -17.54 12.29
CA ARG A 118 -13.71 -17.64 11.89
C ARG A 118 -12.83 -17.95 13.11
N PRO A 119 -12.79 -19.24 13.55
CA PRO A 119 -12.01 -19.62 14.74
C PRO A 119 -10.51 -19.34 14.63
N ASP A 120 -9.96 -19.25 13.43
CA ASP A 120 -8.57 -18.92 13.13
C ASP A 120 -8.32 -17.41 12.97
N ALA A 121 -9.29 -16.56 13.30
CA ALA A 121 -9.12 -15.12 13.28
C ALA A 121 -7.99 -14.66 14.22
N ILE A 122 -7.21 -13.71 13.74
CA ILE A 122 -6.17 -13.05 14.52
C ILE A 122 -6.73 -11.73 15.05
N PHE A 123 -6.66 -11.53 16.36
CA PHE A 123 -7.06 -10.28 17.00
C PHE A 123 -5.85 -9.52 17.50
N GLU A 124 -5.79 -8.23 17.18
CA GLU A 124 -4.87 -7.26 17.78
C GLU A 124 -5.66 -6.33 18.69
N ALA A 125 -5.17 -6.12 19.91
CA ALA A 125 -5.68 -5.07 20.77
C ALA A 125 -4.88 -3.78 20.53
N PHE A 126 -5.57 -2.64 20.48
CA PHE A 126 -4.91 -1.35 20.42
C PHE A 126 -5.69 -0.30 21.20
N SER A 127 -5.04 0.81 21.51
CA SER A 127 -5.64 1.92 22.23
C SER A 127 -5.48 3.21 21.44
N ASN A 128 -6.60 3.87 21.14
CA ASN A 128 -6.57 5.23 20.58
C ASN A 128 -6.24 6.27 21.65
N SER A 129 -6.64 6.04 22.88
CA SER A 129 -6.36 6.92 24.03
C SER A 129 -6.38 6.15 25.35
N CYS A 130 -5.54 6.58 26.28
CA CYS A 130 -5.66 6.17 27.67
C CYS A 130 -7.00 6.63 28.27
N PRO A 131 -7.45 6.05 29.41
CA PRO A 131 -8.66 6.48 30.09
C PRO A 131 -8.67 7.98 30.41
N TYR A 132 -9.84 8.60 30.29
CA TYR A 132 -10.02 10.06 30.46
C TYR A 132 -9.48 10.59 31.79
N TYR A 133 -9.62 9.83 32.88
CA TYR A 133 -9.15 10.22 34.22
C TYR A 133 -7.63 10.18 34.38
N MET A 134 -6.90 9.65 33.40
CA MET A 134 -5.43 9.66 33.35
C MET A 134 -4.86 10.80 32.51
N THR A 135 -5.72 11.60 31.89
CA THR A 135 -5.32 12.63 30.93
C THR A 135 -5.18 14.02 31.55
N TYR A 136 -4.38 14.86 30.95
CA TYR A 136 -4.29 16.28 31.33
C TYR A 136 -5.58 17.06 31.04
N SER A 137 -6.23 16.76 29.91
CA SER A 137 -7.44 17.46 29.49
C SER A 137 -8.71 16.92 30.17
N GLY A 138 -8.67 15.72 30.71
CA GLY A 138 -9.87 14.98 31.13
C GLY A 138 -10.65 14.38 29.97
N CYS A 139 -10.11 14.42 28.73
CA CYS A 139 -10.77 13.99 27.51
C CYS A 139 -9.96 12.95 26.75
N CYS A 140 -10.60 11.86 26.31
CA CYS A 140 -9.98 10.85 25.45
C CYS A 140 -9.77 11.32 24.00
N ALA A 141 -10.34 12.44 23.59
CA ALA A 141 -10.11 13.01 22.24
C ALA A 141 -8.73 13.64 22.07
N GLY A 142 -8.06 14.01 23.18
CA GLY A 142 -6.72 14.57 23.13
C GLY A 142 -6.49 15.71 24.14
N HIS A 143 -5.31 16.27 24.10
CA HIS A 143 -4.92 17.43 24.90
C HIS A 143 -5.51 18.73 24.32
N THR A 144 -5.67 19.77 25.14
CA THR A 144 -6.06 21.11 24.64
C THR A 144 -5.03 21.69 23.67
N ASP A 145 -3.77 21.36 23.85
CA ASP A 145 -2.71 21.51 22.86
C ASP A 145 -2.49 20.13 22.18
N ALA A 146 -2.95 19.98 20.96
CA ALA A 146 -2.93 18.70 20.24
C ALA A 146 -1.51 18.19 19.93
N SER A 147 -0.47 19.01 20.10
CA SER A 147 0.93 18.61 19.98
C SER A 147 1.57 18.18 21.30
N ALA A 148 0.82 18.19 22.39
CA ALA A 148 1.30 17.79 23.71
C ALA A 148 0.75 16.41 24.15
N ASP A 149 1.55 15.68 24.91
CA ASP A 149 1.15 14.40 25.51
C ASP A 149 -0.08 14.61 26.40
N ASN A 150 -1.05 13.74 26.27
CA ASN A 150 -2.26 13.81 27.10
C ASN A 150 -2.26 12.85 28.28
N LEU A 151 -1.49 11.75 28.21
CA LEU A 151 -1.31 10.86 29.33
C LEU A 151 -0.34 11.47 30.36
N LYS A 152 -0.79 11.60 31.61
CA LYS A 152 0.06 12.04 32.70
C LYS A 152 1.08 10.95 33.07
N PRO A 153 2.37 11.25 33.23
CA PRO A 153 3.41 10.26 33.53
C PRO A 153 3.18 9.46 34.81
N GLU A 154 2.55 10.05 35.82
CA GLU A 154 2.18 9.34 37.06
C GLU A 154 1.20 8.18 36.82
N TYR A 155 0.53 8.14 35.68
CA TYR A 155 -0.41 7.07 35.33
C TYR A 155 0.16 6.05 34.33
N TYR A 156 1.41 6.10 33.97
CA TYR A 156 2.01 5.12 33.06
C TYR A 156 1.81 3.67 33.55
N GLU A 157 2.08 3.41 34.81
CA GLU A 157 1.89 2.09 35.41
C GLU A 157 0.41 1.68 35.44
N ALA A 158 -0.48 2.59 35.82
CA ALA A 158 -1.91 2.35 35.86
C ALA A 158 -2.48 2.07 34.45
N PHE A 159 -2.02 2.81 33.44
CA PHE A 159 -2.45 2.58 32.04
C PHE A 159 -1.92 1.26 31.49
N ALA A 160 -0.68 0.91 31.79
CA ALA A 160 -0.10 -0.38 31.42
C ALA A 160 -0.90 -1.55 32.03
N HIS A 161 -1.23 -1.48 33.31
CA HIS A 161 -2.08 -2.48 33.97
C HIS A 161 -3.48 -2.53 33.35
N TYR A 162 -4.09 -1.38 33.03
CA TYR A 162 -5.39 -1.31 32.38
C TYR A 162 -5.40 -2.08 31.05
N LEU A 163 -4.43 -1.85 30.21
CA LEU A 163 -4.31 -2.53 28.90
C LEU A 163 -4.11 -4.05 29.08
N VAL A 164 -3.20 -4.43 29.95
CA VAL A 164 -2.88 -5.85 30.18
C VAL A 164 -4.05 -6.58 30.85
N ASP A 165 -4.72 -5.96 31.82
CA ASP A 165 -5.88 -6.54 32.50
C ASP A 165 -7.06 -6.79 31.53
N VAL A 166 -7.31 -5.86 30.60
CA VAL A 166 -8.30 -6.05 29.55
C VAL A 166 -7.94 -7.24 28.65
N CYS A 167 -6.70 -7.32 28.20
CA CYS A 167 -6.23 -8.45 27.39
C CYS A 167 -6.36 -9.79 28.13
N ARG A 168 -5.99 -9.82 29.40
CA ARG A 168 -6.11 -11.03 30.24
C ARG A 168 -7.56 -11.43 30.45
N HIS A 169 -8.45 -10.47 30.73
CA HIS A 169 -9.88 -10.72 30.91
C HIS A 169 -10.50 -11.34 29.64
N TYR A 170 -10.18 -10.81 28.45
CA TYR A 170 -10.67 -11.35 27.19
C TYR A 170 -10.18 -12.78 26.93
N LYS A 171 -8.96 -13.11 27.32
CA LYS A 171 -8.46 -14.48 27.23
C LYS A 171 -9.18 -15.42 28.22
N GLU A 172 -9.28 -15.03 29.48
CA GLU A 172 -9.84 -15.87 30.55
C GLU A 172 -11.35 -16.07 30.37
N GLU A 173 -12.10 -15.00 30.03
CA GLU A 173 -13.55 -15.05 29.95
C GLU A 173 -14.07 -15.49 28.57
N TYR A 174 -13.41 -15.05 27.48
CA TYR A 174 -13.92 -15.28 26.13
C TYR A 174 -13.01 -16.17 25.28
N GLY A 175 -11.88 -16.60 25.80
CA GLY A 175 -10.90 -17.40 25.04
C GLY A 175 -10.28 -16.63 23.86
N ILE A 176 -10.27 -15.30 23.90
CA ILE A 176 -9.63 -14.46 22.90
C ILE A 176 -8.28 -14.00 23.43
N GLU A 177 -7.20 -14.60 22.91
CA GLU A 177 -5.85 -14.11 23.18
C GLU A 177 -5.43 -13.18 22.05
N PHE A 178 -5.21 -11.91 22.39
CA PHE A 178 -4.69 -10.94 21.42
C PHE A 178 -3.27 -11.30 21.05
N ARG A 179 -2.99 -11.34 19.75
CA ARG A 179 -1.65 -11.62 19.26
C ARG A 179 -0.69 -10.50 19.61
N THR A 180 -1.15 -9.28 19.48
CA THR A 180 -0.38 -8.07 19.79
C THR A 180 -1.22 -7.09 20.58
N LEU A 181 -0.53 -6.21 21.31
CA LEU A 181 -1.10 -5.06 21.99
C LEU A 181 -0.36 -3.80 21.55
N SER A 182 -1.08 -2.87 20.94
CA SER A 182 -0.57 -1.59 20.47
C SER A 182 -1.04 -0.47 21.39
N PRO A 183 -0.15 0.12 22.21
CA PRO A 183 -0.56 1.12 23.21
C PRO A 183 -0.77 2.53 22.62
N PHE A 184 -0.36 2.75 21.39
CA PHE A 184 -0.42 4.04 20.70
C PHE A 184 -1.25 3.96 19.42
N ASN A 185 -1.73 5.11 18.96
CA ASN A 185 -2.29 5.30 17.64
C ASN A 185 -1.96 6.69 17.12
N GLU A 186 -1.19 6.76 16.05
CA GLU A 186 -0.73 7.99 15.41
C GLU A 186 -0.17 9.00 16.43
N PRO A 187 0.80 8.57 17.27
CA PRO A 187 1.16 9.31 18.48
C PRO A 187 1.85 10.64 18.21
N MET A 188 2.61 10.81 17.13
CA MET A 188 3.37 12.03 16.83
C MET A 188 2.57 13.09 16.05
N THR A 189 1.32 12.83 15.73
CA THR A 189 0.49 13.82 15.03
C THR A 189 0.07 14.96 15.96
N SER A 190 -0.30 16.09 15.38
CA SER A 190 -0.77 17.28 16.08
C SER A 190 -2.26 17.56 15.89
N TYR A 191 -3.07 16.53 15.61
CA TYR A 191 -4.51 16.71 15.42
C TYR A 191 -5.38 16.05 16.52
N TRP A 192 -4.79 15.33 17.48
CA TRP A 192 -5.52 14.80 18.63
C TRP A 192 -5.79 15.87 19.68
N GLY A 193 -6.85 16.64 19.48
CA GLY A 193 -7.25 17.73 20.37
C GLY A 193 -8.48 17.39 21.21
N ALA A 194 -8.63 18.07 22.35
CA ALA A 194 -9.71 17.84 23.32
C ALA A 194 -11.14 17.99 22.74
N ASN A 195 -11.29 18.73 21.64
CA ASN A 195 -12.56 18.90 20.93
C ASN A 195 -12.65 18.00 19.68
N GLY A 196 -11.83 16.97 19.57
CA GLY A 196 -11.80 16.04 18.45
C GLY A 196 -13.09 15.22 18.31
N GLY A 197 -13.22 14.58 17.16
CA GLY A 197 -14.37 13.75 16.81
C GLY A 197 -14.18 12.25 17.08
N GLN A 198 -13.11 11.87 17.75
CA GLN A 198 -12.75 10.49 18.10
C GLN A 198 -11.70 10.47 19.21
N GLU A 199 -11.46 9.31 19.79
CA GLU A 199 -10.35 9.12 20.72
C GLU A 199 -9.00 9.32 20.03
N GLY A 200 -8.07 9.95 20.72
CA GLY A 200 -6.71 10.18 20.28
C GLY A 200 -5.82 10.67 21.42
N CYS A 201 -4.54 10.36 21.35
CA CYS A 201 -3.58 10.73 22.38
C CYS A 201 -2.19 10.90 21.77
N HIS A 202 -1.67 12.11 21.85
CA HIS A 202 -0.30 12.38 21.45
C HIS A 202 0.69 11.78 22.45
N PHE A 203 1.76 11.20 21.92
CA PHE A 203 2.95 10.80 22.67
C PHE A 203 4.19 11.21 21.90
N ASP A 204 5.04 12.03 22.49
CA ASP A 204 6.38 12.25 21.96
C ASP A 204 7.18 10.92 21.94
N ILE A 205 8.19 10.82 21.08
CA ILE A 205 9.02 9.61 21.00
C ILE A 205 9.61 9.24 22.37
N ALA A 206 10.09 10.24 23.13
CA ALA A 206 10.61 10.02 24.46
C ALA A 206 9.57 9.43 25.42
N SER A 207 8.32 9.87 25.33
CA SER A 207 7.20 9.35 26.13
C SER A 207 6.80 7.94 25.70
N GLN A 208 6.79 7.67 24.40
CA GLN A 208 6.59 6.33 23.87
C GLN A 208 7.63 5.36 24.43
N VAL A 209 8.90 5.74 24.38
CA VAL A 209 10.02 4.94 24.94
C VAL A 209 9.84 4.69 26.44
N ALA A 210 9.52 5.75 27.20
CA ALA A 210 9.31 5.64 28.64
C ALA A 210 8.13 4.72 28.99
N PHE A 211 7.02 4.83 28.25
CA PHE A 211 5.85 3.98 28.45
C PHE A 211 6.12 2.51 28.11
N LEU A 212 6.82 2.23 27.02
CA LEU A 212 7.18 0.86 26.64
C LEU A 212 8.04 0.16 27.71
N LYS A 213 8.94 0.89 28.36
CA LYS A 213 9.73 0.37 29.49
C LYS A 213 8.87 -0.02 30.71
N VAL A 214 7.73 0.63 30.87
CA VAL A 214 6.75 0.31 31.92
C VAL A 214 5.84 -0.85 31.51
N LEU A 215 5.31 -0.81 30.29
CA LEU A 215 4.36 -1.79 29.78
C LEU A 215 4.97 -3.19 29.65
N HIS A 216 6.17 -3.29 29.09
CA HIS A 216 6.77 -4.58 28.74
C HIS A 216 6.87 -5.54 29.94
N PRO A 217 7.46 -5.17 31.11
CA PRO A 217 7.54 -6.08 32.24
C PRO A 217 6.17 -6.47 32.82
N ILE A 218 5.19 -5.58 32.79
CA ILE A 218 3.82 -5.85 33.23
C ILE A 218 3.15 -6.87 32.29
N LEU A 219 3.33 -6.73 30.99
CA LEU A 219 2.81 -7.67 30.00
C LEU A 219 3.50 -9.05 30.14
N GLU A 220 4.80 -9.10 30.28
CA GLU A 220 5.53 -10.37 30.52
C GLU A 220 5.05 -11.08 31.78
N ALA A 221 4.87 -10.36 32.88
CA ALA A 221 4.40 -10.91 34.14
C ALA A 221 2.97 -11.46 34.09
N SER A 222 2.17 -11.03 33.09
CA SER A 222 0.79 -11.50 32.93
C SER A 222 0.66 -12.96 32.46
N GLY A 223 1.71 -13.55 31.93
CA GLY A 223 1.69 -14.88 31.32
C GLY A 223 0.98 -14.99 29.99
N LEU A 224 0.55 -13.85 29.39
CA LEU A 224 -0.02 -13.80 28.04
C LEU A 224 1.07 -14.01 26.99
N ASN A 225 0.73 -14.67 25.88
CA ASN A 225 1.60 -14.76 24.70
C ASN A 225 1.56 -13.48 23.82
N THR A 226 0.76 -12.51 24.22
CA THR A 226 0.63 -11.22 23.56
C THR A 226 1.95 -10.46 23.59
N VAL A 227 2.37 -9.93 22.45
CA VAL A 227 3.56 -9.07 22.33
C VAL A 227 3.17 -7.64 22.02
N ILE A 228 4.07 -6.69 22.28
CA ILE A 228 3.83 -5.28 21.96
C ILE A 228 3.97 -5.05 20.47
N SER A 229 3.03 -4.32 19.87
CA SER A 229 3.15 -3.70 18.55
C SER A 229 3.23 -2.17 18.69
N ALA A 230 4.01 -1.56 17.80
CA ALA A 230 4.23 -0.11 17.73
C ALA A 230 4.80 0.25 16.33
N SER A 231 4.85 1.51 15.92
CA SER A 231 4.36 2.69 16.65
C SER A 231 2.96 3.15 16.22
N GLU A 232 2.40 2.61 15.13
CA GLU A 232 1.07 2.99 14.60
C GLU A 232 1.05 4.42 14.07
N GLU A 233 2.14 4.89 13.50
CA GLU A 233 2.19 6.25 12.96
C GLU A 233 1.39 6.43 11.67
N THR A 234 0.91 7.67 11.46
CA THR A 234 0.06 8.06 10.32
C THR A 234 0.66 7.72 8.96
N ASP A 235 1.97 7.83 8.85
CA ASP A 235 2.69 7.52 7.62
C ASP A 235 4.05 6.86 7.89
N ALA A 236 4.59 6.25 6.83
CA ALA A 236 5.85 5.53 6.90
C ALA A 236 7.05 6.44 7.24
N ALA A 237 7.04 7.71 6.87
CA ALA A 237 8.14 8.62 7.16
C ALA A 237 8.26 8.91 8.67
N GLN A 238 7.13 9.16 9.34
CA GLN A 238 7.13 9.28 10.80
C GLN A 238 7.45 7.96 11.47
N SER A 239 6.97 6.85 10.92
CA SER A 239 7.28 5.50 11.38
C SER A 239 8.80 5.24 11.41
N VAL A 240 9.53 5.68 10.39
CA VAL A 240 11.00 5.61 10.34
C VAL A 240 11.64 6.39 11.49
N ARG A 241 11.17 7.61 11.74
CA ARG A 241 11.70 8.45 12.84
C ARG A 241 11.46 7.81 14.21
N ASP A 242 10.29 7.26 14.43
CA ASP A 242 9.97 6.55 15.68
C ASP A 242 10.84 5.31 15.85
N PHE A 243 11.00 4.51 14.79
CA PHE A 243 11.84 3.33 14.81
C PHE A 243 13.28 3.66 15.18
N GLU A 244 13.86 4.67 14.54
CA GLU A 244 15.22 5.15 14.83
C GLU A 244 15.33 5.69 16.26
N GLY A 245 14.30 6.39 16.75
CA GLY A 245 14.23 6.86 18.13
C GLY A 245 14.17 5.71 19.15
N TYR A 246 13.40 4.66 18.88
CA TYR A 246 13.34 3.47 19.71
C TYR A 246 14.69 2.73 19.69
N GLN A 247 15.32 2.62 18.54
CA GLN A 247 16.64 1.99 18.41
C GLN A 247 17.71 2.74 19.20
N ALA A 248 17.75 4.07 19.07
CA ALA A 248 18.69 4.91 19.81
C ALA A 248 18.50 4.83 21.33
N ALA A 249 17.27 4.65 21.80
CA ALA A 249 16.94 4.50 23.23
C ALA A 249 17.09 3.05 23.72
N GLY A 250 17.38 2.08 22.86
CA GLY A 250 17.58 0.69 23.23
C GLY A 250 16.29 -0.07 23.58
N VAL A 251 15.09 0.43 23.19
CA VAL A 251 13.80 -0.21 23.50
C VAL A 251 13.25 -1.06 22.36
N LEU A 252 13.88 -1.07 21.22
CA LEU A 252 13.41 -1.85 20.07
C LEU A 252 13.22 -3.36 20.38
N PRO A 253 14.06 -4.02 21.22
CA PRO A 253 13.84 -5.40 21.63
C PRO A 253 12.54 -5.65 22.41
N LEU A 254 11.90 -4.61 22.95
CA LEU A 254 10.62 -4.71 23.64
C LEU A 254 9.43 -4.82 22.66
N VAL A 255 9.64 -4.49 21.38
CA VAL A 255 8.63 -4.48 20.34
C VAL A 255 8.69 -5.80 19.56
N GLY A 256 7.61 -6.56 19.59
CA GLY A 256 7.52 -7.86 18.90
C GLY A 256 6.97 -7.76 17.48
N GLN A 257 6.34 -6.65 17.13
CA GLN A 257 5.79 -6.37 15.81
C GLN A 257 5.80 -4.88 15.55
N TRP A 258 6.15 -4.48 14.32
CA TRP A 258 6.05 -3.09 13.89
C TRP A 258 4.80 -2.87 13.07
N ASN A 259 4.01 -1.87 13.45
CA ASN A 259 2.80 -1.44 12.77
C ASN A 259 2.99 -0.03 12.22
N THR A 260 2.65 0.17 10.95
CA THR A 260 2.65 1.48 10.32
C THR A 260 1.36 1.73 9.56
N HIS A 261 0.96 3.00 9.46
CA HIS A 261 -0.08 3.45 8.54
C HIS A 261 0.57 4.09 7.31
N THR A 262 -0.21 4.35 6.25
CA THR A 262 0.29 4.87 4.98
C THR A 262 -0.61 5.95 4.38
N TYR A 263 -1.22 6.78 5.20
CA TYR A 263 -2.14 7.82 4.70
C TYR A 263 -1.50 8.77 3.68
N SER A 264 -0.22 9.13 3.88
CA SER A 264 0.54 10.02 2.99
C SER A 264 1.92 9.48 2.62
N ALA A 265 2.11 8.16 2.67
CA ALA A 265 3.41 7.54 2.49
C ALA A 265 3.92 7.64 1.04
N THR A 266 5.22 7.91 0.90
CA THR A 266 5.96 7.81 -0.37
C THR A 266 6.53 6.40 -0.54
N THR A 267 6.91 6.02 -1.77
CA THR A 267 7.61 4.73 -2.01
C THR A 267 8.96 4.68 -1.30
N GLN A 268 9.66 5.81 -1.18
CA GLN A 268 10.90 5.95 -0.43
C GLN A 268 10.68 5.62 1.05
N ALA A 269 9.72 6.27 1.71
CA ALA A 269 9.44 6.02 3.12
C ALA A 269 8.95 4.58 3.39
N ARG A 270 8.10 4.04 2.50
CA ARG A 270 7.69 2.64 2.55
C ARG A 270 8.90 1.69 2.50
N SER A 271 9.82 1.93 1.59
CA SER A 271 11.04 1.13 1.46
C SER A 271 11.95 1.25 2.67
N GLN A 272 12.04 2.43 3.27
CA GLN A 272 12.86 2.69 4.44
C GLN A 272 12.36 1.94 5.67
N ILE A 273 11.07 1.99 5.97
CA ILE A 273 10.55 1.23 7.12
C ILE A 273 10.65 -0.28 6.90
N SER A 274 10.47 -0.75 5.68
CA SER A 274 10.72 -2.14 5.31
C SER A 274 12.18 -2.55 5.59
N ALA A 275 13.13 -1.72 5.18
CA ALA A 275 14.56 -1.98 5.38
C ALA A 275 14.94 -2.09 6.86
N LEU A 276 14.42 -1.16 7.67
CA LEU A 276 14.66 -1.14 9.12
C LEU A 276 14.11 -2.38 9.82
N CYS A 277 12.85 -2.72 9.57
CA CYS A 277 12.24 -3.91 10.17
C CYS A 277 12.95 -5.19 9.75
N LYS A 278 13.35 -5.28 8.48
CA LYS A 278 14.04 -6.46 7.95
C LYS A 278 15.43 -6.64 8.55
N GLU A 279 16.18 -5.56 8.72
CA GLU A 279 17.49 -5.59 9.38
C GLU A 279 17.40 -6.11 10.81
N GLN A 280 16.35 -5.73 11.55
CA GLN A 280 16.14 -6.13 12.93
C GLN A 280 15.33 -7.42 13.09
N GLY A 281 14.85 -8.01 12.01
CA GLY A 281 14.03 -9.22 12.05
C GLY A 281 12.67 -9.03 12.72
N ILE A 282 12.10 -7.82 12.67
CA ILE A 282 10.80 -7.48 13.26
C ILE A 282 9.70 -7.69 12.22
N ARG A 283 8.63 -8.39 12.63
CA ARG A 283 7.42 -8.54 11.81
C ARG A 283 6.82 -7.18 11.52
N LEU A 284 6.43 -6.95 10.27
CA LEU A 284 5.89 -5.66 9.81
C LEU A 284 4.47 -5.82 9.26
N TRP A 285 3.54 -5.06 9.81
CA TRP A 285 2.18 -4.89 9.29
C TRP A 285 1.97 -3.46 8.78
N MET A 286 1.24 -3.34 7.69
CA MET A 286 0.51 -2.11 7.40
C MET A 286 -0.85 -2.23 8.11
N SER A 287 -0.96 -1.57 9.26
CA SER A 287 -2.00 -1.85 10.26
C SER A 287 -3.25 -0.99 10.13
N GLU A 288 -3.19 0.07 9.32
CA GLU A 288 -4.34 0.93 9.09
C GLU A 288 -4.11 1.84 7.89
N VAL A 289 -5.06 1.88 6.98
CA VAL A 289 -5.23 2.96 6.00
C VAL A 289 -6.66 2.95 5.48
N GLY A 290 -7.15 4.12 5.12
CA GLY A 290 -8.46 4.31 4.51
C GLY A 290 -8.43 5.44 3.51
N SER A 291 -9.51 5.56 2.76
CA SER A 291 -9.82 6.59 1.78
C SER A 291 -8.79 6.87 0.68
N GLY A 292 -9.22 6.61 -0.53
CA GLY A 292 -8.57 7.12 -1.75
C GLY A 292 -9.42 8.18 -2.46
N GLY A 293 -10.56 8.55 -1.87
CA GLY A 293 -11.57 9.42 -2.44
C GLY A 293 -12.89 8.70 -2.73
N SER A 294 -13.90 9.46 -3.11
CA SER A 294 -15.25 8.97 -3.41
C SER A 294 -15.35 8.34 -4.80
N GLY A 295 -16.34 7.46 -4.97
CA GLY A 295 -16.64 6.79 -6.23
C GLY A 295 -15.58 5.77 -6.62
N ILE A 296 -15.79 5.12 -7.76
CA ILE A 296 -14.88 4.07 -8.21
C ILE A 296 -13.44 4.56 -8.42
N ALA A 297 -13.26 5.78 -8.92
CA ALA A 297 -11.93 6.35 -9.11
C ALA A 297 -11.18 6.49 -7.77
N GLY A 298 -11.86 7.02 -6.74
CA GLY A 298 -11.29 7.13 -5.41
C GLY A 298 -11.04 5.77 -4.76
N ASN A 299 -11.95 4.84 -4.92
CA ASN A 299 -11.79 3.48 -4.41
C ASN A 299 -10.62 2.74 -5.07
N LEU A 300 -10.38 2.95 -6.37
CA LEU A 300 -9.20 2.42 -7.07
C LEU A 300 -7.91 3.12 -6.64
N ASN A 301 -7.95 4.40 -6.26
CA ASN A 301 -6.81 5.07 -5.66
C ASN A 301 -6.40 4.43 -4.32
N LEU A 302 -7.37 3.99 -3.52
CA LEU A 302 -7.07 3.22 -2.31
C LEU A 302 -6.49 1.85 -2.65
N ALA A 303 -6.98 1.19 -3.70
CA ALA A 303 -6.38 -0.05 -4.20
C ALA A 303 -4.92 0.17 -4.67
N GLN A 304 -4.61 1.32 -5.29
CA GLN A 304 -3.23 1.67 -5.64
C GLN A 304 -2.34 1.82 -4.40
N LYS A 305 -2.84 2.46 -3.34
CA LYS A 305 -2.12 2.50 -2.05
C LYS A 305 -1.85 1.11 -1.50
N LEU A 306 -2.84 0.23 -1.53
CA LEU A 306 -2.69 -1.17 -1.13
C LEU A 306 -1.57 -1.84 -1.94
N MET A 307 -1.56 -1.69 -3.25
CA MET A 307 -0.52 -2.27 -4.11
C MET A 307 0.87 -1.71 -3.80
N ASP A 308 0.98 -0.40 -3.59
CA ASP A 308 2.24 0.25 -3.22
C ASP A 308 2.74 -0.21 -1.85
N ASP A 309 1.85 -0.38 -0.89
CA ASP A 309 2.17 -0.93 0.41
C ASP A 309 2.75 -2.35 0.30
N ILE A 310 2.06 -3.23 -0.43
CA ILE A 310 2.50 -4.62 -0.63
C ILE A 310 3.85 -4.68 -1.35
N ARG A 311 4.06 -3.84 -2.34
CA ARG A 311 5.28 -3.85 -3.18
C ARG A 311 6.48 -3.23 -2.47
N TYR A 312 6.32 -2.19 -1.68
CA TYR A 312 7.44 -1.41 -1.10
C TYR A 312 7.63 -1.59 0.39
N ILE A 313 6.59 -1.65 1.19
CA ILE A 313 6.69 -2.04 2.61
C ILE A 313 6.99 -3.53 2.72
N MET A 314 6.40 -4.32 1.85
CA MET A 314 6.38 -5.79 1.93
C MET A 314 5.86 -6.28 3.28
N PRO A 315 4.70 -5.78 3.75
CA PRO A 315 4.15 -6.19 5.02
C PRO A 315 3.64 -7.63 4.92
N VAL A 316 3.59 -8.32 6.05
CA VAL A 316 2.99 -9.66 6.08
C VAL A 316 1.48 -9.63 6.31
N ALA A 317 0.92 -8.47 6.65
CA ALA A 317 -0.51 -8.22 6.73
C ALA A 317 -0.86 -6.80 6.26
N TRP A 318 -2.05 -6.67 5.70
CA TRP A 318 -2.59 -5.39 5.30
C TRP A 318 -3.98 -5.22 5.89
N VAL A 319 -4.25 -4.14 6.64
CA VAL A 319 -5.44 -3.93 7.44
C VAL A 319 -6.13 -2.63 7.06
N ASP A 320 -7.39 -2.76 6.61
CA ASP A 320 -8.28 -1.63 6.35
C ASP A 320 -8.61 -0.87 7.64
N TRP A 321 -8.91 0.45 7.51
CA TRP A 321 -9.40 1.22 8.63
C TRP A 321 -10.84 0.84 8.99
N GLN A 322 -11.78 0.90 8.04
CA GLN A 322 -13.18 0.92 8.42
C GLN A 322 -14.08 0.07 7.53
N TYR A 323 -14.98 -0.70 8.16
CA TYR A 323 -15.90 -1.61 7.48
C TYR A 323 -17.22 -0.92 7.15
N VAL A 324 -17.94 -0.43 8.15
CA VAL A 324 -19.24 0.27 7.99
C VAL A 324 -19.09 1.72 8.41
N GLU A 325 -19.51 2.65 7.56
CA GLU A 325 -19.56 4.08 7.87
C GLU A 325 -20.77 4.73 7.19
N GLU A 326 -21.17 5.89 7.69
CA GLU A 326 -22.30 6.66 7.20
C GLU A 326 -21.89 7.74 6.20
N GLY A 327 -22.81 8.04 5.27
CA GLY A 327 -22.79 9.27 4.48
C GLY A 327 -21.71 9.36 3.39
N ASN A 328 -20.94 8.30 3.16
CA ASN A 328 -19.91 8.27 2.12
C ASN A 328 -19.58 6.85 1.69
N ASP A 329 -18.87 6.73 0.57
CA ASP A 329 -18.35 5.46 0.01
C ASP A 329 -16.82 5.37 0.03
N GLN A 330 -16.15 6.34 0.65
CA GLN A 330 -14.68 6.43 0.64
C GLN A 330 -14.03 5.87 1.91
N TRP A 331 -14.72 5.93 3.06
CA TRP A 331 -14.23 5.48 4.36
C TRP A 331 -14.83 4.15 4.81
N CYS A 332 -15.38 3.37 3.88
CA CYS A 332 -16.06 2.14 4.21
C CYS A 332 -16.02 1.12 3.06
N LEU A 333 -16.35 -0.11 3.38
CA LEU A 333 -16.64 -1.19 2.43
C LEU A 333 -18.14 -1.43 2.32
N VAL A 334 -18.87 -1.04 3.37
CA VAL A 334 -20.32 -1.09 3.48
C VAL A 334 -20.80 0.28 3.98
N GLN A 335 -21.66 0.91 3.24
CA GLN A 335 -22.29 2.18 3.67
C GLN A 335 -23.53 1.87 4.49
N GLY A 336 -23.61 2.44 5.68
CA GLY A 336 -24.70 2.22 6.62
C GLY A 336 -25.44 3.49 6.99
N ASP A 337 -26.55 3.29 7.67
CA ASP A 337 -27.28 4.29 8.45
C ASP A 337 -27.46 3.70 9.85
N PHE A 338 -26.73 4.21 10.82
CA PHE A 338 -26.74 3.63 12.18
C PHE A 338 -28.06 3.86 12.90
N THR A 339 -28.81 4.89 12.54
CA THR A 339 -30.13 5.17 13.13
C THR A 339 -31.20 4.25 12.56
N LYS A 340 -31.27 4.14 11.23
CA LYS A 340 -32.24 3.27 10.53
C LYS A 340 -31.83 1.80 10.54
N GLN A 341 -30.58 1.50 10.86
CA GLN A 341 -30.01 0.16 10.83
C GLN A 341 -30.15 -0.50 9.45
N THR A 342 -29.85 0.28 8.41
CA THR A 342 -29.78 -0.16 7.01
C THR A 342 -28.35 -0.12 6.53
N TYR A 343 -28.02 -0.92 5.52
CA TYR A 343 -26.66 -1.02 5.01
C TYR A 343 -26.61 -1.66 3.63
N HIS A 344 -25.61 -1.29 2.85
CA HIS A 344 -25.35 -1.89 1.53
C HIS A 344 -23.86 -1.84 1.20
N LYS A 345 -23.40 -2.80 0.40
CA LYS A 345 -22.03 -2.83 -0.11
C LYS A 345 -21.79 -1.67 -1.06
N VAL A 346 -20.60 -1.04 -0.97
CA VAL A 346 -20.11 -0.05 -1.92
C VAL A 346 -19.00 -0.65 -2.78
N LYS A 347 -18.52 0.08 -3.80
CA LYS A 347 -17.50 -0.45 -4.72
C LYS A 347 -16.21 -0.87 -4.04
N ASN A 348 -15.81 -0.23 -2.96
CA ASN A 348 -14.68 -0.68 -2.16
C ASN A 348 -14.79 -2.14 -1.72
N TYR A 349 -16.00 -2.63 -1.45
CA TYR A 349 -16.21 -4.02 -1.05
C TYR A 349 -15.77 -4.99 -2.16
N SER A 350 -16.30 -4.83 -3.37
CA SER A 350 -15.94 -5.71 -4.49
C SER A 350 -14.49 -5.53 -4.93
N ILE A 351 -13.97 -4.30 -4.91
CA ILE A 351 -12.56 -4.04 -5.21
C ILE A 351 -11.66 -4.77 -4.21
N ARG A 352 -12.00 -4.75 -2.93
CA ARG A 352 -11.22 -5.44 -1.90
C ARG A 352 -11.27 -6.96 -2.06
N GLN A 353 -12.40 -7.51 -2.49
CA GLN A 353 -12.54 -8.95 -2.78
C GLN A 353 -11.57 -9.43 -3.87
N HIS A 354 -11.19 -8.58 -4.83
CA HIS A 354 -10.19 -8.92 -5.84
C HIS A 354 -8.85 -9.33 -5.26
N PHE A 355 -8.52 -8.81 -4.09
CA PHE A 355 -7.32 -9.18 -3.35
C PHE A 355 -7.59 -10.30 -2.35
N SER A 356 -8.52 -10.08 -1.43
CA SER A 356 -8.66 -10.89 -0.23
C SER A 356 -9.23 -12.29 -0.45
N LYS A 357 -10.09 -12.47 -1.45
CA LYS A 357 -10.64 -13.80 -1.78
C LYS A 357 -9.62 -14.72 -2.42
N PHE A 358 -8.63 -14.17 -3.11
CA PHE A 358 -7.76 -14.96 -3.99
C PHE A 358 -6.32 -15.02 -3.48
N ILE A 359 -5.81 -13.98 -2.85
CA ILE A 359 -4.49 -13.96 -2.19
C ILE A 359 -4.73 -14.24 -0.70
N ARG A 360 -4.54 -15.48 -0.29
CA ARG A 360 -4.90 -15.98 1.04
C ARG A 360 -3.70 -16.08 1.96
N PRO A 361 -3.89 -16.30 3.28
CA PRO A 361 -2.78 -16.62 4.18
C PRO A 361 -1.95 -17.79 3.66
N GLY A 362 -0.63 -17.66 3.74
CA GLY A 362 0.32 -18.65 3.23
C GLY A 362 0.76 -18.42 1.78
N TYR A 363 0.06 -17.58 1.01
CA TYR A 363 0.51 -17.18 -0.32
C TYR A 363 1.76 -16.32 -0.23
N THR A 364 2.60 -16.36 -1.26
CA THR A 364 3.81 -15.55 -1.36
C THR A 364 3.65 -14.55 -2.49
N PHE A 365 3.87 -13.27 -2.21
CA PHE A 365 3.89 -12.26 -3.26
C PHE A 365 5.13 -12.44 -4.15
N LEU A 366 4.94 -12.19 -5.44
CA LEU A 366 6.00 -12.20 -6.44
C LEU A 366 6.37 -10.78 -6.83
N THR A 367 7.60 -10.60 -7.26
CA THR A 367 8.05 -9.30 -7.79
C THR A 367 7.23 -8.94 -9.02
N SER A 368 6.58 -7.78 -8.98
CA SER A 368 5.94 -7.16 -10.13
C SER A 368 6.65 -5.85 -10.46
N LEU A 369 7.05 -5.72 -11.71
CA LEU A 369 7.70 -4.51 -12.23
C LEU A 369 6.69 -3.53 -12.86
N ASN A 370 5.39 -3.85 -12.78
CA ASN A 370 4.31 -2.98 -13.18
C ASN A 370 3.60 -2.42 -11.95
N GLY A 371 3.58 -1.10 -11.79
CA GLY A 371 3.03 -0.42 -10.61
C GLY A 371 1.53 -0.61 -10.39
N GLN A 372 0.80 -1.10 -11.39
CA GLN A 372 -0.65 -1.33 -11.33
C GLN A 372 -1.01 -2.80 -11.26
N THR A 373 -0.05 -3.67 -10.96
CA THR A 373 -0.25 -5.12 -10.85
C THR A 373 0.33 -5.67 -9.55
N LEU A 374 -0.34 -6.69 -8.99
CA LEU A 374 0.21 -7.59 -7.99
C LEU A 374 0.19 -9.01 -8.53
N ALA A 375 1.17 -9.79 -8.15
CA ALA A 375 1.21 -11.22 -8.42
C ALA A 375 1.49 -11.98 -7.13
N ALA A 376 0.86 -13.14 -6.97
CA ALA A 376 1.05 -14.00 -5.82
C ALA A 376 1.02 -15.48 -6.24
N ARG A 377 1.80 -16.27 -5.54
CA ARG A 377 1.96 -17.70 -5.71
C ARG A 377 1.26 -18.44 -4.59
N SER A 378 0.46 -19.46 -4.93
CA SER A 378 -0.10 -20.36 -3.92
C SER A 378 1.00 -21.11 -3.16
N PRO A 379 0.73 -21.63 -1.93
CA PRO A 379 1.72 -22.36 -1.15
C PRO A 379 2.34 -23.55 -1.90
N GLU A 380 1.55 -24.28 -2.67
CA GLU A 380 1.99 -25.45 -3.45
C GLU A 380 2.61 -25.05 -4.80
N GLY A 381 2.48 -23.80 -5.24
CA GLY A 381 2.97 -23.32 -6.53
C GLY A 381 2.14 -23.76 -7.74
N ASP A 382 0.92 -24.22 -7.52
CA ASP A 382 0.00 -24.72 -8.55
C ASP A 382 -0.95 -23.63 -9.06
N SER A 383 -0.97 -22.46 -8.46
CA SER A 383 -1.80 -21.31 -8.84
C SER A 383 -1.01 -20.01 -8.80
N LEU A 384 -1.18 -19.24 -9.86
CA LEU A 384 -0.73 -17.83 -9.96
C LEU A 384 -1.95 -16.93 -9.87
N ILE A 385 -1.90 -15.95 -8.97
CA ILE A 385 -2.89 -14.90 -8.87
C ILE A 385 -2.29 -13.60 -9.43
N ILE A 386 -2.99 -12.97 -10.36
CA ILE A 386 -2.66 -11.63 -10.86
C ILE A 386 -3.84 -10.72 -10.58
N VAL A 387 -3.59 -9.60 -9.89
CA VAL A 387 -4.55 -8.52 -9.70
C VAL A 387 -4.01 -7.28 -10.39
N ALA A 388 -4.80 -6.69 -11.28
CA ALA A 388 -4.42 -5.49 -12.01
C ALA A 388 -5.51 -4.43 -11.93
N ILE A 389 -5.12 -3.16 -11.77
CA ILE A 389 -6.03 -2.02 -11.71
C ILE A 389 -5.78 -1.06 -12.86
N ASN A 390 -6.84 -0.38 -13.25
CA ASN A 390 -6.77 0.81 -14.10
C ASN A 390 -7.50 1.96 -13.39
N PRO A 391 -6.81 2.83 -12.65
CA PRO A 391 -7.41 3.95 -11.96
C PRO A 391 -7.64 5.16 -12.89
N ASN A 392 -7.39 5.02 -14.18
CA ASN A 392 -7.41 6.11 -15.16
C ASN A 392 -8.69 6.11 -15.99
N ALA A 393 -8.95 7.24 -16.60
CA ALA A 393 -10.12 7.45 -17.47
C ALA A 393 -10.00 6.82 -18.88
N LEU A 394 -8.84 6.27 -19.22
CA LEU A 394 -8.60 5.60 -20.51
C LEU A 394 -8.35 4.11 -20.29
N PRO A 395 -8.74 3.23 -21.20
CA PRO A 395 -8.42 1.82 -21.10
C PRO A 395 -6.93 1.60 -21.27
N VAL A 396 -6.44 0.56 -20.62
CA VAL A 396 -5.05 0.08 -20.75
C VAL A 396 -5.03 -1.36 -21.23
N VAL A 397 -3.94 -1.75 -21.88
CA VAL A 397 -3.67 -3.14 -22.26
C VAL A 397 -2.38 -3.57 -21.57
N HIS A 398 -2.44 -4.69 -20.87
CA HIS A 398 -1.26 -5.29 -20.23
C HIS A 398 -0.93 -6.63 -20.88
N ARG A 399 0.36 -6.94 -20.90
CA ARG A 399 0.90 -8.24 -21.30
C ARG A 399 1.73 -8.81 -20.18
N ALA A 400 1.26 -9.88 -19.56
CA ALA A 400 2.03 -10.63 -18.59
C ALA A 400 2.79 -11.74 -19.32
N ASP A 401 4.11 -11.65 -19.31
CA ASP A 401 5.00 -12.68 -19.80
C ASP A 401 5.15 -13.77 -18.71
N LEU A 402 4.63 -14.95 -18.99
CA LEU A 402 4.60 -16.10 -18.09
C LEU A 402 5.57 -17.19 -18.56
N SER A 403 6.62 -16.84 -19.32
CA SER A 403 7.56 -17.81 -19.90
C SER A 403 8.38 -18.58 -18.88
N PHE A 404 8.41 -18.14 -17.61
CA PHE A 404 9.03 -18.89 -16.50
C PHE A 404 8.15 -20.00 -15.93
N TYR A 405 6.96 -20.24 -16.49
CA TYR A 405 6.10 -21.36 -16.16
C TYR A 405 6.22 -22.44 -17.23
N GLU A 406 6.28 -23.71 -16.82
CA GLU A 406 6.32 -24.87 -17.72
C GLU A 406 5.00 -25.00 -18.48
N SER A 407 3.90 -24.92 -17.77
CA SER A 407 2.57 -24.94 -18.35
C SER A 407 1.63 -23.95 -17.69
N ILE A 408 0.65 -23.47 -18.47
CA ILE A 408 -0.38 -22.55 -18.04
C ILE A 408 -1.70 -23.07 -18.56
N SER A 409 -2.67 -23.30 -17.66
CA SER A 409 -4.00 -23.76 -18.05
C SER A 409 -4.75 -22.69 -18.82
N SER A 410 -5.39 -23.08 -19.92
CA SER A 410 -6.37 -22.25 -20.63
C SER A 410 -7.69 -22.10 -19.86
N GLU A 411 -7.95 -22.99 -18.89
CA GLU A 411 -9.12 -22.95 -18.00
C GLU A 411 -8.78 -22.11 -16.77
N LEU A 412 -8.65 -20.82 -16.97
CA LEU A 412 -8.39 -19.86 -15.92
C LEU A 412 -9.66 -19.11 -15.51
N THR A 413 -9.66 -18.54 -14.30
CA THR A 413 -10.73 -17.65 -13.84
C THR A 413 -10.29 -16.21 -14.04
N ALA A 414 -11.15 -15.40 -14.68
CA ALA A 414 -10.96 -13.95 -14.83
C ALA A 414 -12.22 -13.24 -14.36
N LEU A 415 -12.06 -12.38 -13.35
CA LEU A 415 -13.15 -11.62 -12.73
C LEU A 415 -12.84 -10.14 -12.78
N ARG A 416 -13.82 -9.31 -13.11
CA ARG A 416 -13.67 -7.86 -13.22
C ARG A 416 -14.70 -7.11 -12.38
N SER A 417 -14.27 -5.98 -11.81
CA SER A 417 -15.15 -4.98 -11.24
C SER A 417 -14.92 -3.63 -11.93
N SER A 418 -16.01 -2.90 -12.13
CA SER A 418 -16.02 -1.58 -12.74
C SER A 418 -17.20 -0.78 -12.14
N GLU A 419 -17.55 0.35 -12.71
CA GLU A 419 -18.74 1.10 -12.30
C GLU A 419 -20.00 0.23 -12.30
N THR A 420 -20.10 -0.69 -13.27
CA THR A 420 -21.30 -1.52 -13.52
C THR A 420 -21.11 -2.99 -13.24
N GLU A 421 -19.91 -3.41 -12.83
CA GLU A 421 -19.58 -4.82 -12.60
C GLU A 421 -19.06 -5.01 -11.18
N ASP A 422 -19.39 -6.14 -10.57
CA ASP A 422 -18.85 -6.58 -9.28
C ASP A 422 -18.42 -8.03 -9.38
N LEU A 423 -17.10 -8.29 -9.43
CA LEU A 423 -16.52 -9.63 -9.57
C LEU A 423 -17.17 -10.44 -10.70
N SER A 424 -17.47 -9.79 -11.81
CA SER A 424 -18.14 -10.40 -12.95
C SER A 424 -17.15 -11.13 -13.85
N PRO A 425 -17.47 -12.33 -14.34
CA PRO A 425 -16.63 -13.01 -15.31
C PRO A 425 -16.36 -12.13 -16.54
N THR A 426 -15.11 -12.12 -17.01
CA THR A 426 -14.71 -11.38 -18.21
C THR A 426 -13.94 -12.27 -19.18
N ALA A 427 -14.12 -12.01 -20.47
CA ALA A 427 -13.37 -12.66 -21.55
C ALA A 427 -12.43 -11.67 -22.28
N ASP A 428 -12.21 -10.49 -21.71
CA ASP A 428 -11.35 -9.45 -22.31
C ASP A 428 -9.85 -9.77 -22.12
N TYR A 429 -9.47 -10.98 -22.46
CA TYR A 429 -8.08 -11.45 -22.42
C TYR A 429 -7.82 -12.51 -23.48
N THR A 430 -6.54 -12.72 -23.77
CA THR A 430 -6.05 -13.86 -24.54
C THR A 430 -4.84 -14.47 -23.85
N LEU A 431 -4.71 -15.77 -23.93
CA LEU A 431 -3.51 -16.50 -23.51
C LEU A 431 -2.93 -17.21 -24.71
N LYS A 432 -1.76 -16.77 -25.16
CA LYS A 432 -1.07 -17.36 -26.32
C LYS A 432 0.43 -17.33 -26.08
N ASP A 433 1.10 -18.43 -26.36
CA ASP A 433 2.56 -18.54 -26.28
C ASP A 433 3.11 -18.10 -24.90
N ARG A 434 2.39 -18.43 -23.81
CA ARG A 434 2.68 -18.04 -22.42
C ARG A 434 2.60 -16.52 -22.18
N ILE A 435 1.97 -15.78 -23.06
CA ILE A 435 1.67 -14.37 -22.86
C ILE A 435 0.18 -14.22 -22.56
N LEU A 436 -0.14 -13.68 -21.39
CA LEU A 436 -1.49 -13.27 -21.04
C LEU A 436 -1.66 -11.80 -21.40
N THR A 437 -2.42 -11.52 -22.45
CA THR A 437 -2.77 -10.16 -22.86
C THR A 437 -4.19 -9.86 -22.42
N TYR A 438 -4.39 -8.74 -21.73
CA TYR A 438 -5.71 -8.36 -21.23
C TYR A 438 -5.94 -6.86 -21.30
N LYS A 439 -7.21 -6.49 -21.52
CA LYS A 439 -7.65 -5.11 -21.56
C LYS A 439 -8.41 -4.75 -20.29
N LEU A 440 -8.03 -3.64 -19.68
CA LEU A 440 -8.75 -3.02 -18.58
C LEU A 440 -9.48 -1.78 -19.07
N PRO A 441 -10.82 -1.74 -19.02
CA PRO A 441 -11.57 -0.51 -19.22
C PRO A 441 -11.12 0.58 -18.24
N ALA A 442 -11.52 1.82 -18.52
CA ALA A 442 -11.36 2.90 -17.58
C ALA A 442 -11.96 2.53 -16.22
N TYR A 443 -11.28 2.90 -15.14
CA TYR A 443 -11.75 2.68 -13.76
C TYR A 443 -12.22 1.24 -13.48
N SER A 444 -11.31 0.30 -13.63
CA SER A 444 -11.61 -1.12 -13.45
C SER A 444 -10.48 -1.86 -12.74
N ILE A 445 -10.82 -3.03 -12.24
CA ILE A 445 -9.90 -3.98 -11.60
C ILE A 445 -10.23 -5.38 -12.12
N VAL A 446 -9.20 -6.18 -12.36
CA VAL A 446 -9.34 -7.58 -12.76
C VAL A 446 -8.49 -8.47 -11.88
N THR A 447 -9.00 -9.66 -11.59
CA THR A 447 -8.24 -10.75 -10.96
C THR A 447 -8.25 -11.95 -11.86
N PHE A 448 -7.06 -12.50 -12.09
CA PHE A 448 -6.86 -13.79 -12.75
C PHE A 448 -6.43 -14.81 -11.72
N VAL A 449 -7.09 -15.96 -11.73
CA VAL A 449 -6.66 -17.16 -11.00
C VAL A 449 -6.25 -18.20 -12.05
N ILE A 450 -4.96 -18.44 -12.13
CA ILE A 450 -4.35 -19.18 -13.23
C ILE A 450 -3.73 -20.48 -12.69
N PRO A 451 -4.28 -21.66 -13.01
CA PRO A 451 -3.60 -22.90 -12.72
C PRO A 451 -2.32 -23.02 -13.56
N VAL A 452 -1.21 -23.28 -12.90
CA VAL A 452 0.13 -23.28 -13.50
C VAL A 452 0.96 -24.45 -13.02
N GLU A 453 1.99 -24.76 -13.80
CA GLU A 453 3.11 -25.58 -13.41
C GLU A 453 4.39 -24.73 -13.54
N GLU A 454 5.13 -24.57 -12.45
CA GLU A 454 6.34 -23.79 -12.44
C GLU A 454 7.45 -24.52 -13.19
N SER A 455 8.23 -23.81 -14.01
CA SER A 455 9.40 -24.41 -14.66
C SER A 455 10.46 -24.80 -13.62
N ALA A 456 11.04 -25.97 -13.76
CA ALA A 456 12.17 -26.39 -12.93
C ALA A 456 13.39 -25.48 -13.08
N ASP A 457 13.50 -24.78 -14.21
CA ASP A 457 14.55 -23.82 -14.50
C ASP A 457 14.20 -22.38 -14.11
N ALA A 458 13.01 -22.16 -13.54
CA ALA A 458 12.62 -20.86 -13.01
C ALA A 458 13.53 -20.47 -11.84
N ASP A 459 14.32 -19.44 -12.04
CA ASP A 459 15.40 -19.03 -11.16
C ASP A 459 15.56 -17.52 -11.29
N ASN A 460 15.77 -16.83 -10.20
CA ASN A 460 16.08 -15.40 -10.18
C ASN A 460 17.46 -15.12 -9.52
N ALA A 461 18.29 -16.16 -9.33
CA ALA A 461 19.67 -15.97 -8.90
C ALA A 461 20.48 -15.25 -9.98
N ILE A 462 21.45 -14.46 -9.54
CA ILE A 462 22.38 -13.78 -10.47
C ILE A 462 23.33 -14.81 -11.03
N ARG A 463 23.22 -15.09 -12.34
CA ARG A 463 24.06 -16.03 -13.07
C ARG A 463 24.79 -15.32 -14.21
N PRO A 464 26.10 -15.61 -14.41
CA PRO A 464 26.87 -15.04 -15.50
C PRO A 464 26.22 -15.25 -16.86
N GLY A 465 26.16 -14.19 -17.65
CA GLY A 465 25.68 -14.22 -19.03
C GLY A 465 24.18 -14.20 -19.24
N LEU A 466 23.38 -14.34 -18.18
CA LEU A 466 21.94 -14.18 -18.28
C LEU A 466 21.53 -12.71 -18.25
N PRO A 467 20.41 -12.34 -18.92
CA PRO A 467 19.94 -10.97 -18.97
C PRO A 467 19.10 -10.59 -17.75
N TYR A 468 19.33 -9.39 -17.22
CA TYR A 468 18.59 -8.84 -16.08
C TYR A 468 18.19 -7.39 -16.31
N TRP A 469 17.05 -6.98 -15.71
CA TRP A 469 16.83 -5.60 -15.30
C TRP A 469 17.48 -5.36 -13.94
N ILE A 470 18.05 -4.19 -13.77
CA ILE A 470 18.60 -3.73 -12.49
C ILE A 470 17.75 -2.58 -12.00
N CYS A 471 17.02 -2.80 -10.91
CA CYS A 471 16.01 -1.89 -10.42
C CYS A 471 16.35 -1.40 -9.00
N PRO A 472 16.11 -0.12 -8.68
CA PRO A 472 16.30 0.36 -7.32
C PRO A 472 15.17 -0.11 -6.41
N ARG A 473 15.46 -0.26 -5.14
CA ARG A 473 14.49 -0.71 -4.13
C ARG A 473 13.25 0.18 -4.04
N ASN A 474 13.41 1.49 -4.19
CA ASN A 474 12.37 2.49 -4.04
C ASN A 474 11.62 2.87 -5.33
N ALA A 475 11.95 2.22 -6.46
CA ALA A 475 11.28 2.43 -7.75
C ALA A 475 11.30 1.13 -8.59
N ALA A 476 10.53 0.14 -8.17
CA ALA A 476 10.52 -1.20 -8.75
C ALA A 476 9.95 -1.29 -10.17
N ASP A 477 9.40 -0.23 -10.72
CA ASP A 477 8.87 -0.12 -12.09
C ASP A 477 9.83 0.60 -13.05
N GLN A 478 11.05 0.87 -12.60
CA GLN A 478 12.09 1.53 -13.37
C GLN A 478 13.41 0.74 -13.31
N ALA A 479 14.21 0.89 -14.33
CA ALA A 479 15.48 0.15 -14.46
C ALA A 479 16.64 1.04 -14.91
N LEU A 480 17.84 0.59 -14.56
CA LEU A 480 19.12 1.15 -15.01
C LEU A 480 19.22 1.09 -16.53
N GLN A 481 19.47 2.22 -17.16
CA GLN A 481 19.63 2.36 -18.60
C GLN A 481 20.88 3.15 -18.96
N ALA A 482 21.65 2.67 -19.93
CA ALA A 482 22.79 3.37 -20.50
C ALA A 482 22.47 3.79 -21.94
N SER A 483 22.18 5.05 -22.15
CA SER A 483 21.89 5.61 -23.49
C SER A 483 22.14 7.11 -23.55
N GLY A 484 22.39 7.63 -24.75
CA GLY A 484 22.60 9.06 -24.96
C GLY A 484 23.79 9.66 -24.21
N GLY A 485 24.80 8.87 -23.92
CA GLY A 485 25.99 9.29 -23.14
C GLY A 485 25.75 9.37 -21.64
N LYS A 486 24.65 8.83 -21.14
CA LYS A 486 24.28 8.90 -19.71
C LYS A 486 23.77 7.55 -19.20
N VAL A 487 24.01 7.30 -17.93
CA VAL A 487 23.38 6.21 -17.17
C VAL A 487 22.29 6.81 -16.31
N THR A 488 21.06 6.41 -16.57
CA THR A 488 19.87 6.97 -15.92
C THR A 488 18.88 5.88 -15.51
N LEU A 489 17.98 6.23 -14.65
CA LEU A 489 16.79 5.44 -14.33
C LEU A 489 15.72 5.72 -15.38
N GLN A 490 15.13 4.69 -15.98
CA GLN A 490 14.09 4.83 -17.00
C GLN A 490 12.96 3.82 -16.78
N PRO A 491 11.73 4.11 -17.27
CA PRO A 491 10.65 3.14 -17.27
C PRO A 491 11.08 1.81 -17.89
N LEU A 492 10.55 0.72 -17.37
CA LEU A 492 10.94 -0.62 -17.76
C LEU A 492 10.67 -0.88 -19.24
N SER A 493 11.65 -1.43 -19.93
CA SER A 493 11.54 -1.84 -21.34
C SER A 493 12.43 -3.08 -21.60
N TYR A 494 12.26 -3.69 -22.78
CA TYR A 494 13.17 -4.73 -23.26
C TYR A 494 14.30 -4.18 -24.12
N ALA A 495 14.52 -2.88 -24.10
CA ALA A 495 15.57 -2.24 -24.87
C ALA A 495 16.97 -2.80 -24.50
N PRO A 496 17.87 -2.95 -25.48
CA PRO A 496 19.23 -3.41 -25.23
C PRO A 496 19.96 -2.59 -24.17
N GLU A 497 19.66 -1.29 -24.08
CA GLU A 497 20.24 -0.35 -23.11
C GLU A 497 19.85 -0.64 -21.67
N GLN A 498 18.78 -1.43 -21.43
CA GLN A 498 18.32 -1.87 -20.11
C GLN A 498 18.57 -3.34 -19.83
N THR A 499 19.11 -4.09 -20.80
CA THR A 499 19.36 -5.52 -20.68
C THR A 499 20.78 -5.74 -20.24
N TRP A 500 20.98 -6.12 -19.00
CA TRP A 500 22.30 -6.24 -18.38
C TRP A 500 22.70 -7.70 -18.20
N LYS A 501 23.93 -8.02 -18.63
CA LYS A 501 24.58 -9.31 -18.39
C LYS A 501 25.81 -9.09 -17.52
N LEU A 502 25.95 -9.93 -16.49
CA LEU A 502 27.09 -9.90 -15.59
C LEU A 502 28.09 -10.98 -15.98
N GLN A 503 29.37 -10.63 -16.01
CA GLN A 503 30.48 -11.61 -16.20
C GLN A 503 31.46 -11.46 -15.05
N PRO A 504 31.93 -12.57 -14.46
CA PRO A 504 32.94 -12.52 -13.43
C PRO A 504 34.22 -11.79 -13.92
N ASP A 505 34.71 -10.88 -13.08
CA ASP A 505 35.93 -10.13 -13.31
C ASP A 505 36.63 -9.86 -11.97
N GLY A 506 37.78 -10.50 -11.74
CA GLY A 506 38.44 -10.41 -10.45
C GLY A 506 37.59 -10.87 -9.29
N ASN A 507 37.39 -9.97 -8.35
CA ASN A 507 36.52 -10.21 -7.17
C ASN A 507 35.06 -9.74 -7.37
N GLY A 508 34.72 -9.27 -8.56
CA GLY A 508 33.43 -8.73 -8.89
C GLY A 508 32.92 -9.17 -10.25
N TYR A 509 32.22 -8.25 -10.90
CA TYR A 509 31.58 -8.48 -12.19
C TYR A 509 31.73 -7.26 -13.08
N THR A 510 31.81 -7.49 -14.39
CA THR A 510 31.49 -6.48 -15.39
C THR A 510 30.02 -6.53 -15.73
N PHE A 511 29.44 -5.38 -16.05
CA PHE A 511 28.04 -5.19 -16.42
C PHE A 511 27.98 -4.75 -17.87
N THR A 512 27.58 -5.64 -18.76
CA THR A 512 27.49 -5.38 -20.20
C THR A 512 26.04 -5.29 -20.61
N ASN A 513 25.64 -4.21 -21.31
CA ASN A 513 24.30 -4.09 -21.83
C ASN A 513 24.11 -4.84 -23.17
N GLY A 514 22.89 -4.85 -23.71
CA GLY A 514 22.57 -5.55 -24.93
C GLY A 514 23.23 -4.97 -26.19
N ASN A 515 23.76 -3.76 -26.14
CA ASN A 515 24.55 -3.13 -27.22
C ASN A 515 26.06 -3.47 -27.12
N GLY A 516 26.47 -4.12 -26.06
CA GLY A 516 27.87 -4.44 -25.81
C GLY A 516 28.66 -3.38 -25.03
N ASP A 517 27.96 -2.34 -24.55
CA ASP A 517 28.59 -1.32 -23.70
C ASP A 517 28.74 -1.82 -22.26
N ILE A 518 29.86 -1.52 -21.65
CA ILE A 518 30.24 -1.96 -20.31
C ILE A 518 30.21 -0.75 -19.37
N LEU A 519 29.56 -0.88 -18.21
CA LEU A 519 29.58 0.14 -17.18
C LEU A 519 31.00 0.36 -16.64
N THR A 520 31.32 1.61 -16.34
CA THR A 520 32.63 2.00 -15.78
C THR A 520 32.46 3.12 -14.74
N GLU A 521 33.36 3.15 -13.76
CA GLU A 521 33.50 4.24 -12.80
C GLU A 521 34.20 5.48 -13.38
N HIS A 522 34.74 5.35 -14.60
CA HIS A 522 35.47 6.41 -15.29
C HIS A 522 34.48 7.43 -15.90
N SER A 523 34.10 8.39 -15.11
CA SER A 523 33.38 9.58 -15.53
C SER A 523 34.05 10.79 -14.88
N PRO A 524 34.13 11.94 -15.55
CA PRO A 524 34.63 13.17 -14.93
C PRO A 524 33.76 13.69 -13.80
N ASP A 525 32.55 13.14 -13.73
CA ASP A 525 31.47 13.59 -12.84
C ASP A 525 31.08 12.49 -11.84
N TYR A 526 30.00 12.77 -11.11
CA TYR A 526 29.28 11.84 -10.26
C TYR A 526 28.70 10.62 -11.02
N ALA A 527 28.27 10.82 -12.29
CA ALA A 527 27.58 9.81 -13.07
C ALA A 527 28.45 8.59 -13.39
N LEU A 528 27.84 7.41 -13.48
CA LEU A 528 28.46 6.24 -14.09
C LEU A 528 28.74 6.50 -15.57
N GLY A 529 29.90 6.02 -16.04
CA GLY A 529 30.26 5.95 -17.45
C GLY A 529 29.85 4.61 -18.08
N TYR A 530 29.90 4.55 -19.40
CA TYR A 530 29.82 3.29 -20.13
C TYR A 530 30.53 3.42 -21.48
N GLU A 531 31.18 2.35 -21.92
CA GLU A 531 31.89 2.29 -23.17
C GLU A 531 32.10 0.82 -23.62
N PRO A 532 32.30 0.53 -24.91
CA PRO A 532 32.39 -0.84 -25.42
C PRO A 532 33.68 -1.57 -25.01
N SER A 533 34.74 -0.84 -24.64
CA SER A 533 36.06 -1.44 -24.32
C SER A 533 36.80 -0.62 -23.26
N PRO A 534 36.33 -0.63 -22.01
CA PRO A 534 36.95 0.13 -20.94
C PRO A 534 38.38 -0.37 -20.66
N GLN A 535 39.26 0.55 -20.28
CA GLN A 535 40.66 0.28 -19.95
C GLN A 535 40.88 0.25 -18.42
N GLY A 536 39.92 -0.18 -17.68
CA GLY A 536 39.89 -0.26 -16.22
C GLY A 536 38.61 0.36 -15.63
N GLY A 537 38.40 0.18 -14.34
CA GLY A 537 37.25 0.73 -13.64
C GLY A 537 35.86 0.14 -14.02
N GLN A 538 35.88 -1.05 -14.63
CA GLN A 538 34.63 -1.74 -15.05
C GLN A 538 34.22 -2.85 -14.09
N THR A 539 34.99 -3.12 -13.04
CA THR A 539 34.69 -4.18 -12.07
C THR A 539 33.89 -3.62 -10.91
N PHE A 540 32.71 -4.20 -10.66
CA PHE A 540 31.85 -3.85 -9.52
C PHE A 540 31.59 -5.09 -8.68
N THR A 541 31.53 -4.92 -7.36
CA THR A 541 31.23 -5.99 -6.42
C THR A 541 29.75 -5.94 -6.00
N LEU A 542 29.17 -7.12 -5.77
CA LEU A 542 27.81 -7.27 -5.26
C LEU A 542 27.86 -7.69 -3.79
N THR A 543 27.38 -6.83 -2.90
CA THR A 543 27.25 -7.16 -1.48
C THR A 543 25.76 -7.32 -1.15
N PRO A 544 25.32 -8.55 -0.78
CA PRO A 544 23.92 -8.73 -0.39
C PRO A 544 23.62 -7.95 0.90
N ILE A 545 22.48 -7.25 0.90
CA ILE A 545 21.92 -6.60 2.09
C ILE A 545 21.00 -7.60 2.79
N ASP A 546 20.18 -8.26 2.00
CA ASP A 546 19.31 -9.34 2.39
C ASP A 546 19.08 -10.28 1.20
N ARG A 547 18.04 -11.12 1.26
CA ARG A 547 17.70 -12.07 0.18
C ARG A 547 17.35 -11.38 -1.16
N LEU A 548 16.90 -10.12 -1.13
CA LEU A 548 16.34 -9.42 -2.29
C LEU A 548 17.25 -8.33 -2.83
N PHE A 549 17.97 -7.62 -1.98
CA PHE A 549 18.64 -6.38 -2.33
C PHE A 549 20.14 -6.46 -2.16
N TYR A 550 20.85 -5.70 -3.00
CA TYR A 550 22.31 -5.64 -3.07
C TYR A 550 22.80 -4.20 -3.04
N LYS A 551 23.96 -3.99 -2.45
CA LYS A 551 24.85 -2.88 -2.77
C LYS A 551 25.64 -3.27 -4.02
N ILE A 552 25.75 -2.38 -4.99
CA ILE A 552 26.64 -2.52 -6.13
C ILE A 552 27.78 -1.53 -5.92
N MET A 553 28.96 -2.02 -5.60
CA MET A 553 30.09 -1.20 -5.14
C MET A 553 31.20 -1.17 -6.17
N THR A 554 31.98 -0.09 -6.20
CA THR A 554 33.31 -0.09 -6.88
C THR A 554 34.21 -1.17 -6.34
N GLU A 555 35.17 -1.59 -7.11
CA GLU A 555 36.07 -2.69 -6.74
C GLU A 555 36.82 -2.44 -5.41
N ASP A 556 37.21 -1.19 -5.16
CA ASP A 556 37.83 -0.76 -3.91
C ASP A 556 36.85 -0.63 -2.72
N GLY A 557 35.56 -0.79 -2.97
CA GLY A 557 34.48 -0.71 -1.95
C GLY A 557 34.21 0.70 -1.44
N SER A 558 34.74 1.74 -2.08
CA SER A 558 34.59 3.13 -1.59
C SER A 558 33.25 3.78 -1.94
N LYS A 559 32.66 3.38 -3.09
CA LYS A 559 31.42 3.98 -3.61
C LYS A 559 30.43 2.93 -4.07
N ALA A 560 29.15 3.29 -4.02
CA ALA A 560 28.04 2.46 -4.50
C ALA A 560 27.27 3.14 -5.63
N PHE A 561 26.55 2.36 -6.42
CA PHE A 561 25.54 2.86 -7.33
C PHE A 561 24.47 3.63 -6.54
N ASP A 562 24.24 4.86 -6.96
CA ASP A 562 23.44 5.84 -6.24
C ASP A 562 22.51 6.58 -7.19
N LEU A 563 21.30 6.90 -6.73
CA LEU A 563 20.38 7.78 -7.45
C LEU A 563 20.60 9.22 -7.01
N GLU A 564 20.91 10.08 -7.98
CA GLU A 564 21.22 11.50 -7.76
C GLU A 564 20.11 12.21 -6.97
N GLY A 565 20.49 12.84 -5.85
CA GLY A 565 19.55 13.58 -5.00
C GLY A 565 18.46 12.72 -4.34
N GLU A 566 18.68 11.41 -4.24
CA GLU A 566 17.70 10.44 -3.74
C GLU A 566 16.40 10.37 -4.59
N HIS A 567 16.41 10.97 -5.77
CA HIS A 567 15.29 10.91 -6.69
C HIS A 567 15.09 9.49 -7.25
N HIS A 568 13.85 9.16 -7.60
CA HIS A 568 13.48 7.84 -8.12
C HIS A 568 12.52 7.93 -9.31
N THR A 569 12.54 9.08 -10.01
CA THR A 569 11.74 9.33 -11.22
C THR A 569 12.55 9.04 -12.47
N ALA A 570 11.84 8.85 -13.59
CA ALA A 570 12.48 8.68 -14.90
C ALA A 570 13.46 9.83 -15.23
N GLY A 571 14.62 9.50 -15.75
CA GLY A 571 15.66 10.46 -16.08
C GLY A 571 16.64 10.77 -14.95
N THR A 572 16.41 10.27 -13.74
CA THR A 572 17.36 10.43 -12.62
C THR A 572 18.72 9.82 -12.99
N THR A 573 19.80 10.58 -12.81
CA THR A 573 21.16 10.11 -13.04
C THR A 573 21.52 9.01 -12.05
N VAL A 574 22.12 7.93 -12.54
CA VAL A 574 22.75 6.91 -11.70
C VAL A 574 24.24 7.17 -11.66
N GLY A 575 24.77 7.34 -10.48
CA GLY A 575 26.15 7.66 -10.24
C GLY A 575 26.77 6.83 -9.14
N LEU A 576 27.90 7.34 -8.63
CA LEU A 576 28.68 6.71 -7.58
C LEU A 576 28.78 7.63 -6.37
N TRP A 577 28.37 7.13 -5.20
CA TRP A 577 28.44 7.86 -3.93
C TRP A 577 28.83 6.93 -2.79
N GLU A 578 29.37 7.51 -1.72
CA GLU A 578 29.65 6.74 -0.50
C GLU A 578 28.35 6.09 0.01
N TYR A 579 28.39 4.78 0.25
CA TYR A 579 27.18 4.08 0.69
C TYR A 579 26.73 4.52 2.07
N GLY A 580 27.67 4.73 2.97
CA GLY A 580 27.38 4.89 4.38
C GLY A 580 26.95 3.57 5.03
N SER A 581 26.46 3.63 6.27
CA SER A 581 25.97 2.46 7.01
C SER A 581 24.46 2.43 7.21
N ALA A 582 23.72 3.42 6.71
CA ALA A 582 22.29 3.56 6.94
C ALA A 582 21.48 2.54 6.14
N PRO A 583 20.68 1.65 6.79
CA PRO A 583 19.81 0.72 6.09
C PRO A 583 18.71 1.43 5.29
N THR A 584 18.42 2.68 5.64
CA THR A 584 17.41 3.53 4.98
C THR A 584 17.87 4.16 3.66
N ALA A 585 19.11 3.95 3.25
CA ALA A 585 19.64 4.43 1.96
C ALA A 585 19.10 3.60 0.78
N CYS A 586 17.77 3.54 0.63
CA CYS A 586 17.09 2.68 -0.34
C CYS A 586 17.38 3.07 -1.80
N HIS A 587 17.75 4.33 -2.05
CA HIS A 587 18.23 4.84 -3.34
C HIS A 587 19.63 4.32 -3.75
N ARG A 588 20.28 3.54 -2.90
CA ARG A 588 21.57 2.84 -3.15
C ARG A 588 21.44 1.33 -3.04
N GLN A 589 20.20 0.82 -3.01
CA GLN A 589 19.91 -0.60 -2.87
C GLN A 589 19.16 -1.08 -4.11
N TRP A 590 19.64 -2.20 -4.67
CA TRP A 590 19.25 -2.66 -5.99
C TRP A 590 18.81 -4.12 -5.94
N PHE A 591 17.89 -4.49 -6.82
CA PHE A 591 17.56 -5.88 -7.09
C PHE A 591 17.64 -6.20 -8.58
N PHE A 592 17.84 -7.49 -8.86
CA PHE A 592 17.98 -8.00 -10.21
C PHE A 592 16.76 -8.81 -10.56
N MET A 593 16.13 -8.48 -11.67
CA MET A 593 15.01 -9.24 -12.20
C MET A 593 15.41 -9.89 -13.52
N ARG A 594 15.45 -11.22 -13.53
CA ARG A 594 15.81 -11.97 -14.74
C ARG A 594 14.84 -11.69 -15.86
N GLN A 595 15.37 -11.38 -17.04
CA GLN A 595 14.61 -11.29 -18.28
C GLN A 595 14.42 -12.67 -18.90
N PRO A 596 13.31 -12.92 -19.63
CA PRO A 596 13.16 -14.13 -20.43
C PRO A 596 14.23 -14.24 -21.50
N ASP A 597 14.69 -15.46 -21.78
CA ASP A 597 15.74 -15.72 -22.77
C ASP A 597 15.31 -15.33 -24.21
N SER A 598 14.01 -15.30 -24.48
CA SER A 598 13.43 -14.92 -25.77
C SER A 598 13.44 -13.40 -26.04
N GLY A 599 13.83 -12.57 -25.06
CA GLY A 599 13.66 -11.12 -25.17
C GLY A 599 12.21 -10.65 -25.12
N SER A 600 11.92 -9.47 -25.71
CA SER A 600 10.57 -8.97 -25.81
C SER A 600 9.67 -9.98 -26.55
N PRO A 601 8.51 -10.35 -26.00
CA PRO A 601 7.56 -11.14 -26.75
C PRO A 601 7.21 -10.37 -28.03
N ASP A 602 7.34 -11.05 -29.16
CA ASP A 602 6.94 -10.47 -30.46
C ASP A 602 5.54 -9.89 -30.34
N ALA A 603 5.35 -8.72 -30.96
CA ALA A 603 4.03 -8.13 -31.04
C ALA A 603 3.05 -9.18 -31.55
N VAL A 604 2.12 -9.63 -30.70
CA VAL A 604 1.12 -10.62 -31.12
C VAL A 604 0.34 -9.99 -32.26
N PRO A 605 0.45 -10.51 -33.51
CA PRO A 605 -0.28 -9.93 -34.61
C PRO A 605 -1.78 -10.09 -34.33
N GLY A 606 -2.52 -9.00 -34.34
CA GLY A 606 -3.92 -9.01 -34.61
C GLY A 606 -4.87 -9.26 -33.46
N ILE A 607 -4.62 -8.80 -32.25
CA ILE A 607 -5.72 -8.44 -31.35
C ILE A 607 -6.08 -6.99 -31.65
N SER A 608 -6.86 -6.81 -32.69
CA SER A 608 -7.65 -5.60 -32.81
C SER A 608 -8.83 -5.77 -31.87
N PHE A 609 -8.71 -5.24 -30.67
CA PHE A 609 -9.92 -4.76 -30.01
C PHE A 609 -10.58 -3.79 -30.98
N PRO A 610 -11.90 -3.84 -31.19
CA PRO A 610 -12.52 -2.97 -32.17
C PRO A 610 -11.99 -1.57 -32.00
N ASP A 611 -11.36 -1.03 -33.04
CA ASP A 611 -10.92 0.35 -33.07
C ASP A 611 -12.15 1.21 -32.78
N ASP A 612 -12.14 1.82 -31.59
CA ASP A 612 -12.99 2.95 -31.31
C ASP A 612 -12.54 4.03 -32.32
N THR A 613 -13.21 4.10 -33.44
CA THR A 613 -12.94 5.08 -34.46
C THR A 613 -12.99 6.44 -33.81
N SER A 614 -11.82 7.02 -33.59
CA SER A 614 -11.63 8.32 -32.98
C SER A 614 -12.25 9.41 -33.85
N ARG A 615 -13.54 9.66 -33.68
CA ARG A 615 -14.11 10.95 -34.07
C ARG A 615 -13.61 11.95 -33.01
N PRO A 616 -13.05 13.09 -33.47
CA PRO A 616 -12.65 14.12 -32.52
C PRO A 616 -13.87 14.55 -31.72
N LEU A 617 -13.81 14.41 -30.40
CA LEU A 617 -14.86 14.84 -29.45
C LEU A 617 -14.85 16.35 -29.25
N PHE A 618 -13.68 16.96 -29.45
CA PHE A 618 -13.42 18.37 -29.20
C PHE A 618 -12.60 18.97 -30.29
N HIS A 619 -12.82 20.26 -30.55
CA HIS A 619 -11.88 21.14 -31.21
C HIS A 619 -11.17 22.00 -30.18
N LEU A 620 -9.83 21.99 -30.19
CA LEU A 620 -9.00 22.69 -29.22
C LEU A 620 -8.34 23.90 -29.86
N THR A 621 -8.48 25.07 -29.25
CA THR A 621 -7.87 26.31 -29.71
C THR A 621 -7.18 27.01 -28.53
N CYS A 622 -5.93 27.43 -28.72
CA CYS A 622 -5.23 28.26 -27.74
C CYS A 622 -5.55 29.74 -28.07
N GLU A 623 -6.25 30.40 -27.16
CA GLU A 623 -6.57 31.83 -27.24
C GLU A 623 -5.46 32.67 -26.56
N SER A 624 -5.43 33.96 -26.84
CA SER A 624 -4.51 34.88 -26.15
C SER A 624 -4.77 34.90 -24.64
N GLY A 625 -3.70 35.09 -23.85
CA GLY A 625 -3.79 35.10 -22.40
C GLY A 625 -3.78 33.71 -21.76
N ASN A 626 -3.17 32.75 -22.44
CA ASN A 626 -3.00 31.38 -21.93
C ASN A 626 -4.33 30.64 -21.66
N ILE A 627 -5.31 30.86 -22.50
CA ILE A 627 -6.62 30.24 -22.38
C ILE A 627 -6.73 29.11 -23.42
N LEU A 628 -7.01 27.90 -22.93
CA LEU A 628 -7.45 26.78 -23.76
C LEU A 628 -8.95 26.86 -23.96
N ARG A 629 -9.37 27.07 -25.19
CA ARG A 629 -10.78 26.93 -25.61
C ARG A 629 -11.00 25.50 -26.09
N VAL A 630 -12.06 24.88 -25.55
CA VAL A 630 -12.49 23.53 -25.89
C VAL A 630 -13.91 23.62 -26.44
N ASP A 631 -14.09 23.40 -27.72
CA ASP A 631 -15.39 23.35 -28.36
C ASP A 631 -15.83 21.89 -28.51
N LYS A 632 -16.99 21.55 -27.93
CA LYS A 632 -17.54 20.19 -28.01
C LYS A 632 -18.13 19.92 -29.39
N LEU A 633 -17.74 18.79 -29.99
CA LEU A 633 -18.18 18.35 -31.31
C LEU A 633 -19.23 17.22 -31.27
N SER A 634 -19.61 16.77 -30.05
CA SER A 634 -20.54 15.66 -29.85
C SER A 634 -21.83 16.14 -29.20
N ASP A 635 -22.97 15.60 -29.63
CA ASP A 635 -24.27 15.89 -29.03
C ASP A 635 -24.49 15.24 -27.65
N THR A 636 -23.61 14.31 -27.26
CA THR A 636 -23.69 13.65 -25.97
C THR A 636 -22.77 14.31 -24.93
N PRO A 637 -23.12 14.26 -23.65
CA PRO A 637 -22.21 14.75 -22.59
C PRO A 637 -20.85 14.07 -22.67
N CYS A 638 -19.77 14.86 -22.60
CA CYS A 638 -18.40 14.41 -22.69
C CYS A 638 -17.65 14.73 -21.40
N ARG A 639 -16.95 13.77 -20.82
CA ARG A 639 -16.03 14.03 -19.73
C ARG A 639 -14.72 14.55 -20.32
N LEU A 640 -14.30 15.75 -19.90
CA LEU A 640 -13.04 16.38 -20.29
C LEU A 640 -12.06 16.29 -19.13
N ALA A 641 -10.81 15.94 -19.41
CA ALA A 641 -9.72 16.00 -18.46
C ALA A 641 -8.46 16.60 -19.10
N ILE A 642 -7.75 17.42 -18.37
CA ILE A 642 -6.47 18.02 -18.76
C ILE A 642 -5.41 17.57 -17.77
N TYR A 643 -4.30 17.06 -18.29
CA TYR A 643 -3.20 16.52 -17.52
C TYR A 643 -1.90 17.27 -17.80
N ALA A 644 -1.05 17.35 -16.79
CA ALA A 644 0.38 17.63 -17.00
C ALA A 644 1.05 16.41 -17.68
N PRO A 645 2.21 16.60 -18.35
CA PRO A 645 2.96 15.49 -18.94
C PRO A 645 3.39 14.42 -17.93
N SER A 646 3.47 14.79 -16.64
CA SER A 646 3.73 13.89 -15.53
C SER A 646 2.55 12.98 -15.15
N GLY A 647 1.40 13.12 -15.82
CA GLY A 647 0.17 12.37 -15.52
C GLY A 647 -0.72 12.97 -14.43
N GLY A 648 -0.30 14.09 -13.80
CA GLY A 648 -1.11 14.76 -12.80
C GLY A 648 -2.32 15.49 -13.40
N TYR A 649 -3.49 15.37 -12.75
CA TYR A 649 -4.69 16.12 -13.13
C TYR A 649 -4.51 17.62 -12.92
N ILE A 650 -4.81 18.41 -13.96
CA ILE A 650 -4.86 19.88 -13.89
C ILE A 650 -6.31 20.36 -13.83
N TYR A 651 -7.19 19.76 -14.62
CA TYR A 651 -8.58 20.14 -14.71
C TYR A 651 -9.45 18.96 -15.15
N GLN A 652 -10.65 18.85 -14.59
CA GLN A 652 -11.64 17.84 -15.00
C GLN A 652 -13.06 18.40 -14.88
N THR A 653 -13.89 18.14 -15.89
CA THR A 653 -15.31 18.48 -15.85
C THR A 653 -16.14 17.56 -16.77
N LEU A 654 -17.44 17.53 -16.53
CA LEU A 654 -18.42 16.99 -17.49
C LEU A 654 -18.87 18.15 -18.37
N LEU A 655 -18.51 18.13 -19.65
CA LEU A 655 -18.87 19.15 -20.60
C LEU A 655 -20.31 18.93 -21.06
N GLN A 656 -21.19 19.80 -20.61
CA GLN A 656 -22.61 19.84 -21.02
C GLN A 656 -22.82 20.91 -22.08
N ASP A 657 -22.11 22.03 -21.93
CA ASP A 657 -22.18 23.16 -22.84
C ASP A 657 -21.28 22.97 -24.08
N GLU A 658 -21.53 23.72 -25.12
CA GLU A 658 -20.82 23.59 -26.41
C GLU A 658 -19.36 24.09 -26.35
N THR A 659 -19.04 25.03 -25.46
CA THR A 659 -17.71 25.63 -25.35
C THR A 659 -17.28 25.83 -23.90
N LEU A 660 -16.03 25.45 -23.61
CA LEU A 660 -15.38 25.70 -22.34
C LEU A 660 -14.08 26.48 -22.54
N ARG A 661 -13.75 27.37 -21.61
CA ARG A 661 -12.47 28.08 -21.57
C ARG A 661 -11.75 27.79 -20.27
N VAL A 662 -10.52 27.28 -20.38
CA VAL A 662 -9.70 26.90 -19.23
C VAL A 662 -8.41 27.71 -19.25
N PRO A 663 -8.15 28.57 -18.25
CA PRO A 663 -6.87 29.25 -18.12
C PRO A 663 -5.80 28.23 -17.70
N LEU A 664 -4.67 28.20 -18.41
CA LEU A 664 -3.53 27.32 -18.16
C LEU A 664 -2.24 28.15 -18.11
N HIS A 665 -1.27 27.73 -17.34
CA HIS A 665 0.07 28.29 -17.40
C HIS A 665 0.78 27.88 -18.70
N PRO A 666 1.80 28.62 -19.18
CA PRO A 666 2.61 28.16 -20.31
C PRO A 666 3.17 26.75 -20.05
N GLY A 667 3.05 25.86 -21.03
CA GLY A 667 3.50 24.49 -20.86
C GLY A 667 2.88 23.49 -21.84
N ILE A 668 3.25 22.24 -21.69
CA ILE A 668 2.68 21.11 -22.45
C ILE A 668 1.56 20.49 -21.61
N TYR A 669 0.46 20.14 -22.26
CA TYR A 669 -0.69 19.50 -21.62
C TYR A 669 -1.24 18.39 -22.49
N ILE A 670 -1.85 17.41 -21.85
CA ILE A 670 -2.57 16.33 -22.50
C ILE A 670 -4.06 16.56 -22.23
N VAL A 671 -4.83 16.74 -23.27
CA VAL A 671 -6.28 16.90 -23.20
C VAL A 671 -6.93 15.60 -23.61
N SER A 672 -7.77 15.05 -22.73
CA SER A 672 -8.48 13.80 -22.94
C SER A 672 -9.98 14.03 -22.83
N GLY A 673 -10.74 13.35 -23.67
CA GLY A 673 -12.19 13.40 -23.66
C GLY A 673 -12.82 12.02 -23.85
N ILE A 674 -13.91 11.77 -23.14
CA ILE A 674 -14.65 10.51 -23.20
C ILE A 674 -16.15 10.81 -23.29
N SER A 675 -16.81 10.20 -24.26
CA SER A 675 -18.27 10.10 -24.34
C SER A 675 -18.70 8.64 -24.32
N ARG A 676 -20.01 8.39 -24.37
CA ARG A 676 -20.54 7.01 -24.45
C ARG A 676 -20.08 6.23 -25.69
N SER A 677 -19.73 6.94 -26.77
CA SER A 677 -19.47 6.35 -28.09
C SER A 677 -18.12 6.71 -28.67
N ALA A 678 -17.33 7.57 -28.05
CA ALA A 678 -16.07 8.02 -28.60
C ALA A 678 -15.08 8.52 -27.55
N ARG A 679 -13.81 8.51 -27.89
CA ARG A 679 -12.69 9.00 -27.08
C ARG A 679 -11.84 9.95 -27.88
N PHE A 680 -11.23 10.88 -27.17
CA PHE A 680 -10.36 11.88 -27.76
C PHE A 680 -9.12 12.07 -26.90
N HIS A 681 -7.99 12.26 -27.56
CA HIS A 681 -6.74 12.52 -26.89
C HIS A 681 -5.86 13.41 -27.75
N GLN A 682 -5.37 14.50 -27.22
CA GLN A 682 -4.51 15.42 -27.94
C GLN A 682 -3.51 16.09 -26.99
N THR A 683 -2.26 16.15 -27.43
CA THR A 683 -1.23 16.97 -26.77
C THR A 683 -1.29 18.39 -27.30
N ILE A 684 -1.29 19.35 -26.41
CA ILE A 684 -1.30 20.78 -26.73
C ILE A 684 -0.12 21.50 -26.09
N PHE A 685 0.23 22.63 -26.67
CA PHE A 685 1.26 23.50 -26.12
C PHE A 685 0.67 24.89 -25.90
N ILE A 686 0.69 25.37 -24.68
CA ILE A 686 0.30 26.74 -24.29
C ILE A 686 1.58 27.56 -24.23
N LYS A 687 1.64 28.64 -25.03
CA LYS A 687 2.81 29.50 -25.16
C LYS A 687 2.89 30.53 -24.04
#